data_e774bb1e53b97f87fb2b429d489bb66f
#
_entry.id   e774bb1e53b97f87fb2b429d489bb66f
#
_cell.length_a   1.000
_cell.length_b   1.000
_cell.length_c   1.000
_cell.angle_alpha   90.00
_cell.angle_beta   90.00
_cell.angle_gamma   90.00
#
_symmetry.space_group_name_H-M   'P 1'
#
loop_
_entity.id
_entity.type
_entity.pdbx_description
1 polymer ?
#
loop_
_entity_poly.entity_id
_entity_poly.type
_entity_poly.pdbx_seq_one_letter_code
_entity_poly.pdbx_strand_id
1 'polypeptide(L)'
;VEERAARAEEQAGEESQGAEKASAGSRMTHRALFVHSVAAGCFCGALAGILDALTTSHAFLGRRFLVISTVDGMIVGAIAGVLLGAFAAAIASPRADRGLRSPRFLAAAVFSLLLLVPPALLFLVWVNISVLPSDTDPRALAVDAFTILLALVLSLVLSRILAQRSSARRISRRLAIVSLVALIVFGIAAATWQGGQGSVGPPSTKAPAGSPDVVLVLIDTLEGSALSGGGNPNGTSPWLDRLARRGARFASLSSQSCYTKPAVASLLTSLAPSSHGVGHLRTVLRGDLTTLPEVFHASGYRTAMVCSNTIIGAEFGFAQGAEWFHTLPSELTGKSKLGYALRRLGEERGVRPAASLLEFLRTVERRLGGADPSIVSLPATEVARAYAEWRARAGDDPCFTYLHFMEPHAPYRPPLQLGKKFLNGGGALLDQHPSIVGLFLPFSRADSLPEPEREGLVAAYEGEIASVDRVLGRLLEDILAGDRPVIIAVTADHGEEFYEHGGWGHGQSLYEEQLRIPGILCGQGIREGVTLEHPAQLIDLAPTLLDLAGIARASEMAGRSWKSELTASASTSNAQQPVEILSEIIYGDTYWARSLREGSWKLIVSRWGEGRREQLFDLSTDALERRDRAASDAAMLDALRVRLDALVQSAQREGSEEVSAEFDAATIERLRALGYVR
;
A
#
# COMPACT_ATOMS: atom_id res chain seq x y z
N VAL A 1 -29.89 55.49 69.85
CA VAL A 1 -30.60 54.30 69.36
C VAL A 1 -30.75 54.36 67.82
N GLU A 2 -31.09 55.55 67.28
CA GLU A 2 -31.27 55.77 65.85
C GLU A 2 -29.97 55.59 65.02
N GLU A 3 -28.81 56.01 65.55
CA GLU A 3 -27.52 55.85 64.86
C GLU A 3 -27.04 54.39 64.74
N ARG A 4 -27.46 53.51 65.67
CA ARG A 4 -27.18 52.07 65.59
C ARG A 4 -28.09 51.36 64.61
N ALA A 5 -29.33 51.85 64.45
CA ALA A 5 -30.25 51.30 63.48
C ALA A 5 -29.82 51.63 62.03
N ALA A 6 -29.39 52.88 61.78
CA ALA A 6 -28.90 53.33 60.50
C ALA A 6 -27.62 52.58 60.06
N ARG A 7 -26.68 52.32 60.97
CA ARG A 7 -25.49 51.50 60.65
C ARG A 7 -25.79 50.01 60.39
N ALA A 8 -26.82 49.45 61.04
CA ALA A 8 -27.25 48.09 60.81
C ALA A 8 -27.95 47.93 59.46
N GLU A 9 -28.72 48.94 59.02
CA GLU A 9 -29.33 48.97 57.69
C GLU A 9 -28.28 49.18 56.60
N GLU A 10 -27.29 50.02 56.83
CA GLU A 10 -26.18 50.25 55.88
C GLU A 10 -25.30 48.98 55.74
N GLN A 11 -24.97 48.29 56.85
CA GLN A 11 -24.26 46.98 56.80
C GLN A 11 -25.09 45.88 56.15
N ALA A 12 -26.37 45.79 56.39
CA ALA A 12 -27.26 44.85 55.75
C ALA A 12 -27.39 45.10 54.22
N GLY A 13 -27.38 46.42 53.85
CA GLY A 13 -27.35 46.84 52.45
C GLY A 13 -26.06 46.46 51.70
N GLU A 14 -24.90 46.68 52.39
CA GLU A 14 -23.60 46.28 51.84
C GLU A 14 -23.41 44.75 51.75
N GLU A 15 -23.86 44.01 52.79
CA GLU A 15 -23.85 42.53 52.71
C GLU A 15 -24.79 41.99 51.66
N SER A 16 -25.96 42.57 51.43
CA SER A 16 -26.91 42.23 50.38
C SER A 16 -26.33 42.52 48.98
N GLN A 17 -25.72 43.71 48.80
CA GLN A 17 -25.04 44.05 47.55
C GLN A 17 -23.78 43.23 47.33
N GLY A 18 -23.05 42.88 48.37
CA GLY A 18 -21.91 41.94 48.29
C GLY A 18 -22.32 40.52 47.89
N ALA A 19 -23.42 40.03 48.48
CA ALA A 19 -24.00 38.76 48.16
C ALA A 19 -24.58 38.69 46.71
N GLU A 20 -25.21 39.78 46.26
CA GLU A 20 -25.74 39.91 44.89
C GLU A 20 -24.61 40.01 43.85
N LYS A 21 -23.54 40.78 44.11
CA LYS A 21 -22.33 40.84 43.28
C LYS A 21 -21.58 39.53 43.29
N ALA A 22 -21.48 38.80 44.39
CA ALA A 22 -20.87 37.47 44.48
C ALA A 22 -21.71 36.41 43.74
N SER A 23 -23.04 36.54 43.71
CA SER A 23 -23.93 35.65 42.95
C SER A 23 -23.94 35.95 41.44
N ALA A 24 -23.80 37.21 41.06
CA ALA A 24 -23.78 37.63 39.65
C ALA A 24 -22.48 37.22 38.93
N GLY A 25 -21.35 37.11 39.66
CA GLY A 25 -20.05 36.71 39.08
C GLY A 25 -19.90 35.25 38.78
N SER A 26 -20.86 34.39 39.08
CA SER A 26 -20.74 32.92 38.92
C SER A 26 -21.75 32.26 37.99
N ARG A 27 -22.67 33.02 37.41
CA ARG A 27 -23.70 32.45 36.49
C ARG A 27 -23.15 32.34 35.06
N MET A 28 -22.93 31.12 34.59
CA MET A 28 -22.59 30.85 33.18
C MET A 28 -23.81 31.15 32.30
N THR A 29 -23.70 32.08 31.37
CA THR A 29 -24.76 32.39 30.40
C THR A 29 -24.82 31.32 29.28
N HIS A 30 -26.00 31.22 28.61
CA HIS A 30 -26.13 30.31 27.44
C HIS A 30 -25.06 30.57 26.37
N ARG A 31 -24.73 31.87 26.15
CA ARG A 31 -23.66 32.25 25.20
C ARG A 31 -22.29 31.75 25.65
N ALA A 32 -21.99 31.90 26.96
CA ALA A 32 -20.72 31.39 27.50
C ALA A 32 -20.65 29.87 27.47
N LEU A 33 -21.75 29.16 27.71
CA LEU A 33 -21.84 27.71 27.60
C LEU A 33 -21.57 27.24 26.15
N PHE A 34 -22.19 27.92 25.18
CA PHE A 34 -22.00 27.60 23.76
C PHE A 34 -20.55 27.81 23.32
N VAL A 35 -19.97 28.99 23.59
CA VAL A 35 -18.57 29.30 23.26
C VAL A 35 -17.59 28.32 23.92
N HIS A 36 -17.85 27.97 25.20
CA HIS A 36 -17.04 26.98 25.91
C HIS A 36 -17.10 25.59 25.26
N SER A 37 -18.29 25.18 24.80
CA SER A 37 -18.49 23.89 24.13
C SER A 37 -17.77 23.80 22.79
N VAL A 38 -17.80 24.89 22.00
CA VAL A 38 -17.06 24.96 20.73
C VAL A 38 -15.56 24.91 20.97
N ALA A 39 -15.04 25.71 21.92
CA ALA A 39 -13.62 25.71 22.25
C ALA A 39 -13.15 24.35 22.79
N ALA A 40 -13.96 23.68 23.61
CA ALA A 40 -13.68 22.33 24.08
C ALA A 40 -13.68 21.31 22.92
N GLY A 41 -14.61 21.46 21.99
CA GLY A 41 -14.67 20.63 20.79
C GLY A 41 -13.42 20.76 19.93
N CYS A 42 -12.99 21.98 19.62
CA CYS A 42 -11.76 22.23 18.87
C CYS A 42 -10.54 21.63 19.56
N PHE A 43 -10.40 21.83 20.87
CA PHE A 43 -9.27 21.33 21.64
C PHE A 43 -9.24 19.79 21.70
N CYS A 44 -10.35 19.16 22.07
CA CYS A 44 -10.43 17.70 22.15
C CYS A 44 -10.32 17.05 20.76
N GLY A 45 -10.86 17.70 19.73
CA GLY A 45 -10.71 17.26 18.35
C GLY A 45 -9.27 17.33 17.86
N ALA A 46 -8.53 18.40 18.19
CA ALA A 46 -7.11 18.51 17.87
C ALA A 46 -6.30 17.37 18.53
N LEU A 47 -6.56 17.10 19.81
CA LEU A 47 -5.92 15.99 20.52
C LEU A 47 -6.24 14.63 19.90
N ALA A 48 -7.50 14.40 19.52
CA ALA A 48 -7.91 13.18 18.86
C ALA A 48 -7.23 13.03 17.48
N GLY A 49 -7.10 14.11 16.71
CA GLY A 49 -6.39 14.13 15.43
C GLY A 49 -4.89 13.86 15.59
N ILE A 50 -4.25 14.45 16.59
CA ILE A 50 -2.85 14.15 16.92
C ILE A 50 -2.68 12.68 17.29
N LEU A 51 -3.55 12.15 18.13
CA LEU A 51 -3.52 10.75 18.54
C LEU A 51 -3.76 9.81 17.36
N ASP A 52 -4.71 10.13 16.49
CA ASP A 52 -4.97 9.40 15.26
C ASP A 52 -3.72 9.40 14.37
N ALA A 53 -3.10 10.55 14.15
CA ALA A 53 -1.85 10.65 13.41
C ALA A 53 -0.72 9.82 14.02
N LEU A 54 -0.51 9.90 15.33
CA LEU A 54 0.55 9.15 16.02
C LEU A 54 0.31 7.64 16.02
N THR A 55 -0.94 7.19 16.09
CA THR A 55 -1.29 5.76 16.10
C THR A 55 -1.44 5.15 14.70
N THR A 56 -1.62 5.98 13.68
CA THR A 56 -1.74 5.56 12.27
C THR A 56 -0.42 5.75 11.53
N SER A 57 0.42 6.71 11.95
CA SER A 57 1.69 6.97 11.30
C SER A 57 2.66 5.82 11.52
N HIS A 58 2.74 4.94 10.56
CA HIS A 58 4.04 4.40 10.23
C HIS A 58 4.96 5.60 9.93
N ALA A 59 6.24 5.51 10.26
CA ALA A 59 7.25 6.59 10.19
C ALA A 59 7.29 7.41 8.87
N PHE A 60 6.49 7.07 7.89
CA PHE A 60 6.47 7.58 6.52
C PHE A 60 5.47 8.69 6.22
N LEU A 61 4.39 8.83 7.00
CA LEU A 61 3.35 9.83 6.70
C LEU A 61 3.78 11.25 7.06
N GLY A 62 4.87 11.38 7.84
CA GLY A 62 5.59 12.62 8.07
C GLY A 62 4.78 13.75 8.70
N ARG A 63 5.38 14.95 8.76
CA ARG A 63 4.76 16.16 9.35
C ARG A 63 3.45 16.56 8.67
N ARG A 64 3.27 16.27 7.38
CA ARG A 64 2.04 16.62 6.65
C ARG A 64 0.83 15.85 7.14
N PHE A 65 0.97 14.55 7.38
CA PHE A 65 -0.12 13.73 7.92
C PHE A 65 -0.51 14.16 9.33
N LEU A 66 0.46 14.48 10.19
CA LEU A 66 0.20 15.01 11.51
C LEU A 66 -0.62 16.32 11.44
N VAL A 67 -0.28 17.23 10.53
CA VAL A 67 -1.01 18.48 10.33
C VAL A 67 -2.43 18.21 9.82
N ILE A 68 -2.58 17.38 8.81
CA ILE A 68 -3.88 17.05 8.20
C ILE A 68 -4.79 16.39 9.23
N SER A 69 -4.33 15.33 9.88
CA SER A 69 -5.14 14.61 10.87
C SER A 69 -5.49 15.48 12.08
N THR A 70 -4.61 16.41 12.48
CA THR A 70 -4.89 17.40 13.55
C THR A 70 -5.98 18.38 13.10
N VAL A 71 -5.90 18.91 11.88
CA VAL A 71 -6.90 19.84 11.32
C VAL A 71 -8.25 19.15 11.16
N ASP A 72 -8.29 17.93 10.65
CA ASP A 72 -9.51 17.12 10.53
C ASP A 72 -10.15 16.88 11.90
N GLY A 73 -9.34 16.48 12.89
CA GLY A 73 -9.80 16.33 14.26
C GLY A 73 -10.37 17.63 14.85
N MET A 74 -9.74 18.77 14.60
CA MET A 74 -10.24 20.09 15.04
C MET A 74 -11.59 20.42 14.41
N ILE A 75 -11.76 20.19 13.12
CA ILE A 75 -13.01 20.46 12.39
C ILE A 75 -14.14 19.59 12.94
N VAL A 76 -13.93 18.30 13.06
CA VAL A 76 -14.92 17.36 13.60
C VAL A 76 -15.27 17.69 15.06
N GLY A 77 -14.25 17.98 15.86
CA GLY A 77 -14.42 18.40 17.25
C GLY A 77 -15.19 19.73 17.37
N ALA A 78 -14.92 20.71 16.51
CA ALA A 78 -15.67 21.96 16.47
C ALA A 78 -17.15 21.74 16.14
N ILE A 79 -17.46 20.92 15.14
CA ILE A 79 -18.83 20.56 14.76
C ILE A 79 -19.54 19.87 15.93
N ALA A 80 -18.91 18.90 16.56
CA ALA A 80 -19.45 18.22 17.73
C ALA A 80 -19.67 19.20 18.89
N GLY A 81 -18.75 20.12 19.11
CA GLY A 81 -18.86 21.20 20.11
C GLY A 81 -20.02 22.14 19.84
N VAL A 82 -20.26 22.52 18.59
CA VAL A 82 -21.42 23.33 18.17
C VAL A 82 -22.73 22.60 18.46
N LEU A 83 -22.85 21.34 18.01
CA LEU A 83 -24.08 20.55 18.19
C LEU A 83 -24.38 20.28 19.66
N LEU A 84 -23.41 19.81 20.41
CA LEU A 84 -23.57 19.55 21.84
C LEU A 84 -23.78 20.85 22.65
N GLY A 85 -23.10 21.95 22.27
CA GLY A 85 -23.25 23.26 22.88
C GLY A 85 -24.64 23.85 22.62
N ALA A 86 -25.17 23.75 21.41
CA ALA A 86 -26.52 24.19 21.09
C ALA A 86 -27.57 23.36 21.84
N PHE A 87 -27.43 22.05 21.89
CA PHE A 87 -28.31 21.19 22.67
C PHE A 87 -28.25 21.49 24.17
N ALA A 88 -27.05 21.62 24.75
CA ALA A 88 -26.85 21.98 26.15
C ALA A 88 -27.44 23.35 26.48
N ALA A 89 -27.29 24.35 25.59
CA ALA A 89 -27.88 25.67 25.76
C ALA A 89 -29.41 25.65 25.71
N ALA A 90 -29.99 24.79 24.84
CA ALA A 90 -31.44 24.64 24.71
C ALA A 90 -32.10 24.05 25.97
N ILE A 91 -31.42 23.13 26.66
CA ILE A 91 -31.96 22.47 27.87
C ILE A 91 -31.52 23.14 29.17
N ALA A 92 -30.58 24.09 29.11
CA ALA A 92 -30.08 24.80 30.30
C ALA A 92 -31.17 25.67 30.95
N SER A 93 -31.34 25.55 32.25
CA SER A 93 -32.21 26.45 33.02
C SER A 93 -31.36 27.50 33.77
N PRO A 94 -31.52 28.80 33.48
CA PRO A 94 -30.76 29.86 34.13
C PRO A 94 -31.00 29.95 35.66
N ARG A 95 -32.13 29.41 36.12
CA ARG A 95 -32.53 29.39 37.53
C ARG A 95 -32.07 28.15 38.29
N ALA A 96 -31.51 27.15 37.60
CA ALA A 96 -31.06 25.91 38.22
C ALA A 96 -29.58 26.05 38.68
N ASP A 97 -29.34 26.27 39.94
CA ASP A 97 -27.99 26.30 40.50
C ASP A 97 -27.36 24.92 40.67
N ARG A 98 -28.17 23.88 40.78
CA ARG A 98 -27.76 22.48 40.93
C ARG A 98 -28.68 21.55 40.11
N GLY A 99 -28.12 20.37 39.74
CA GLY A 99 -28.85 19.34 38.99
C GLY A 99 -28.49 19.26 37.51
N LEU A 100 -29.14 18.36 36.79
CA LEU A 100 -28.84 18.03 35.39
C LEU A 100 -29.07 19.18 34.40
N ARG A 101 -29.89 20.17 34.75
CA ARG A 101 -30.18 21.35 33.89
C ARG A 101 -29.34 22.57 34.25
N SER A 102 -28.43 22.47 35.21
CA SER A 102 -27.57 23.61 35.56
C SER A 102 -26.54 23.84 34.44
N PRO A 103 -26.26 25.11 34.07
CA PRO A 103 -25.28 25.41 33.01
C PRO A 103 -23.88 24.88 33.33
N ARG A 104 -23.51 24.78 34.61
CA ARG A 104 -22.23 24.23 35.07
C ARG A 104 -22.15 22.72 34.81
N PHE A 105 -23.22 21.98 35.14
CA PHE A 105 -23.28 20.54 34.85
C PHE A 105 -23.22 20.26 33.38
N LEU A 106 -24.00 21.01 32.58
CA LEU A 106 -24.04 20.84 31.12
C LEU A 106 -22.69 21.17 30.44
N ALA A 107 -21.98 22.23 30.91
CA ALA A 107 -20.64 22.52 30.44
C ALA A 107 -19.65 21.40 30.76
N ALA A 108 -19.73 20.85 31.98
CA ALA A 108 -18.92 19.72 32.41
C ALA A 108 -19.27 18.45 31.63
N ALA A 109 -20.55 18.23 31.32
CA ALA A 109 -21.01 17.08 30.50
C ALA A 109 -20.52 17.15 29.07
N VAL A 110 -20.66 18.32 28.41
CA VAL A 110 -20.12 18.51 27.05
C VAL A 110 -18.62 18.30 27.02
N PHE A 111 -17.88 18.89 27.97
CA PHE A 111 -16.43 18.70 28.05
C PHE A 111 -16.04 17.23 28.26
N SER A 112 -16.71 16.53 29.17
CA SER A 112 -16.42 15.13 29.47
C SER A 112 -16.75 14.20 28.29
N LEU A 113 -17.86 14.46 27.58
CA LEU A 113 -18.22 13.72 26.37
C LEU A 113 -17.19 13.93 25.25
N LEU A 114 -16.80 15.18 24.98
CA LEU A 114 -15.81 15.50 23.96
C LEU A 114 -14.41 14.96 24.30
N LEU A 115 -14.10 14.82 25.59
CA LEU A 115 -12.81 14.29 26.03
C LEU A 115 -12.73 12.75 25.95
N LEU A 116 -13.80 12.04 26.26
CA LEU A 116 -13.78 10.60 26.44
C LEU A 116 -14.32 9.80 25.23
N VAL A 117 -15.32 10.35 24.53
CA VAL A 117 -15.95 9.61 23.40
C VAL A 117 -15.05 9.48 22.18
N PRO A 118 -14.36 10.52 21.68
CA PRO A 118 -13.50 10.36 20.52
C PRO A 118 -12.35 9.35 20.72
N PRO A 119 -11.59 9.38 21.84
CA PRO A 119 -10.58 8.35 22.11
C PRO A 119 -11.17 6.94 22.20
N ALA A 120 -12.36 6.79 22.79
CA ALA A 120 -13.03 5.50 22.86
C ALA A 120 -13.41 4.99 21.47
N LEU A 121 -13.93 5.86 20.60
CA LEU A 121 -14.23 5.50 19.20
C LEU A 121 -12.96 5.15 18.41
N LEU A 122 -11.87 5.91 18.58
CA LEU A 122 -10.59 5.59 17.95
C LEU A 122 -10.04 4.23 18.43
N PHE A 123 -10.18 3.94 19.74
CA PHE A 123 -9.81 2.64 20.30
C PHE A 123 -10.65 1.50 19.69
N LEU A 124 -11.96 1.69 19.55
CA LEU A 124 -12.86 0.69 18.94
C LEU A 124 -12.49 0.42 17.48
N VAL A 125 -12.26 1.48 16.70
CA VAL A 125 -11.83 1.33 15.30
C VAL A 125 -10.49 0.58 15.24
N TRP A 126 -9.56 0.87 16.16
CA TRP A 126 -8.29 0.13 16.23
C TRP A 126 -8.49 -1.35 16.57
N VAL A 127 -9.31 -1.69 17.56
CA VAL A 127 -9.60 -3.08 17.94
C VAL A 127 -10.23 -3.84 16.78
N ASN A 128 -11.23 -3.23 16.12
CA ASN A 128 -11.94 -3.87 15.01
C ASN A 128 -11.07 -4.07 13.76
N ILE A 129 -10.08 -3.20 13.54
CA ILE A 129 -9.16 -3.36 12.40
C ILE A 129 -8.01 -4.32 12.72
N SER A 130 -7.49 -4.31 13.96
CA SER A 130 -6.20 -4.94 14.29
C SER A 130 -6.32 -6.24 15.07
N VAL A 131 -7.45 -6.51 15.74
CA VAL A 131 -7.57 -7.60 16.72
C VAL A 131 -8.68 -8.58 16.39
N LEU A 132 -9.75 -8.13 15.73
CA LEU A 132 -10.93 -8.96 15.49
C LEU A 132 -11.06 -9.34 14.01
N PRO A 133 -11.43 -10.59 13.69
CA PRO A 133 -11.44 -11.09 12.32
C PRO A 133 -12.55 -10.47 11.45
N SER A 134 -13.63 -9.98 12.05
CA SER A 134 -14.68 -9.24 11.34
C SER A 134 -15.50 -8.38 12.32
N ASP A 135 -16.06 -7.30 11.82
CA ASP A 135 -16.91 -6.37 12.57
C ASP A 135 -18.36 -6.85 12.76
N THR A 136 -18.73 -7.93 12.11
CA THR A 136 -19.99 -8.65 12.31
C THR A 136 -19.88 -9.77 13.35
N ASP A 137 -18.65 -10.03 13.87
CA ASP A 137 -18.45 -10.98 14.95
C ASP A 137 -19.24 -10.52 16.20
N PRO A 138 -20.05 -11.37 16.83
CA PRO A 138 -20.75 -11.04 18.07
C PRO A 138 -19.82 -10.52 19.19
N ARG A 139 -18.57 -10.94 19.20
CA ARG A 139 -17.53 -10.47 20.15
C ARG A 139 -17.13 -9.03 19.85
N ALA A 140 -17.00 -8.64 18.58
CA ALA A 140 -16.73 -7.27 18.17
C ALA A 140 -17.86 -6.34 18.62
N LEU A 141 -19.10 -6.72 18.33
CA LEU A 141 -20.28 -5.96 18.76
C LEU A 141 -20.39 -5.82 20.28
N ALA A 142 -20.01 -6.86 21.04
CA ALA A 142 -20.01 -6.82 22.50
C ALA A 142 -18.92 -5.87 23.05
N VAL A 143 -17.70 -5.88 22.48
CA VAL A 143 -16.60 -4.96 22.83
C VAL A 143 -16.97 -3.54 22.49
N ASP A 144 -17.59 -3.30 21.34
CA ASP A 144 -18.04 -1.98 20.91
C ASP A 144 -19.09 -1.42 21.87
N ALA A 145 -20.14 -2.20 22.14
CA ALA A 145 -21.19 -1.80 23.08
C ALA A 145 -20.65 -1.52 24.49
N PHE A 146 -19.78 -2.38 25.00
CA PHE A 146 -19.15 -2.21 26.30
C PHE A 146 -18.29 -0.94 26.37
N THR A 147 -17.46 -0.67 25.38
CA THR A 147 -16.56 0.49 25.34
C THR A 147 -17.34 1.79 25.24
N ILE A 148 -18.38 1.85 24.41
CA ILE A 148 -19.25 3.03 24.30
C ILE A 148 -20.00 3.27 25.62
N LEU A 149 -20.55 2.22 26.21
CA LEU A 149 -21.26 2.32 27.49
C LEU A 149 -20.31 2.79 28.60
N LEU A 150 -19.11 2.25 28.66
CA LEU A 150 -18.07 2.65 29.62
C LEU A 150 -17.69 4.13 29.46
N ALA A 151 -17.46 4.59 28.22
CA ALA A 151 -17.15 5.99 27.94
C ALA A 151 -18.30 6.93 28.36
N LEU A 152 -19.56 6.55 28.13
CA LEU A 152 -20.72 7.33 28.57
C LEU A 152 -20.86 7.37 30.09
N VAL A 153 -20.69 6.23 30.77
CA VAL A 153 -20.73 6.16 32.23
C VAL A 153 -19.61 7.00 32.85
N LEU A 154 -18.39 6.88 32.36
CA LEU A 154 -17.25 7.70 32.82
C LEU A 154 -17.48 9.20 32.56
N SER A 155 -18.10 9.55 31.42
CA SER A 155 -18.49 10.94 31.11
C SER A 155 -19.50 11.48 32.12
N LEU A 156 -20.49 10.69 32.49
CA LEU A 156 -21.49 11.08 33.51
C LEU A 156 -20.86 11.25 34.92
N VAL A 157 -20.00 10.33 35.31
CA VAL A 157 -19.29 10.40 36.60
C VAL A 157 -18.39 11.62 36.63
N LEU A 158 -17.59 11.85 35.61
CA LEU A 158 -16.70 13.01 35.50
C LEU A 158 -17.49 14.32 35.49
N SER A 159 -18.63 14.38 34.81
CA SER A 159 -19.51 15.53 34.76
C SER A 159 -20.04 15.89 36.15
N ARG A 160 -20.46 14.90 36.96
CA ARG A 160 -20.91 15.12 38.35
C ARG A 160 -19.80 15.63 39.26
N ILE A 161 -18.58 15.03 39.13
CA ILE A 161 -17.41 15.44 39.92
C ILE A 161 -17.02 16.91 39.60
N LEU A 162 -16.97 17.25 38.30
CA LEU A 162 -16.61 18.60 37.84
C LEU A 162 -17.65 19.64 38.22
N ALA A 163 -18.94 19.30 38.23
CA ALA A 163 -20.03 20.20 38.57
C ALA A 163 -20.15 20.49 40.07
N GLN A 164 -19.75 19.55 40.94
CA GLN A 164 -19.94 19.68 42.40
C GLN A 164 -18.87 20.50 43.12
N ARG A 165 -17.72 20.78 42.49
CA ARG A 165 -16.60 21.46 43.18
C ARG A 165 -16.44 22.92 42.72
N SER A 166 -16.47 23.86 43.68
CA SER A 166 -16.20 25.30 43.47
C SER A 166 -14.77 25.57 42.93
N SER A 167 -13.86 24.62 43.09
CA SER A 167 -12.50 24.63 42.53
C SER A 167 -12.40 23.96 41.13
N ALA A 168 -13.50 23.81 40.42
CA ALA A 168 -13.59 23.11 39.12
C ALA A 168 -12.55 23.57 38.09
N ARG A 169 -12.15 24.86 38.09
CA ARG A 169 -11.10 25.36 37.19
C ARG A 169 -9.70 24.75 37.47
N ARG A 170 -9.37 24.44 38.71
CA ARG A 170 -8.07 23.82 39.06
C ARG A 170 -8.09 22.33 38.79
N ILE A 171 -9.23 21.68 39.02
CA ILE A 171 -9.40 20.24 38.76
C ILE A 171 -9.52 19.96 37.27
N SER A 172 -10.31 20.76 36.51
CA SER A 172 -10.39 20.62 35.06
C SER A 172 -9.04 20.82 34.37
N ARG A 173 -8.23 21.77 34.87
CA ARG A 173 -6.87 21.99 34.36
C ARG A 173 -5.92 20.84 34.67
N ARG A 174 -5.99 20.25 35.88
CA ARG A 174 -5.20 19.08 36.26
C ARG A 174 -5.64 17.82 35.50
N LEU A 175 -6.95 17.58 35.37
CA LEU A 175 -7.49 16.45 34.61
C LEU A 175 -7.20 16.59 33.10
N ALA A 176 -7.29 17.79 32.54
CA ALA A 176 -6.89 18.04 31.15
C ALA A 176 -5.39 17.78 30.95
N ILE A 177 -4.53 18.17 31.91
CA ILE A 177 -3.10 17.87 31.85
C ILE A 177 -2.84 16.36 31.99
N VAL A 178 -3.50 15.70 32.95
CA VAL A 178 -3.35 14.23 33.12
C VAL A 178 -3.86 13.48 31.90
N SER A 179 -5.00 13.90 31.32
CA SER A 179 -5.51 13.30 30.09
C SER A 179 -4.59 13.56 28.88
N LEU A 180 -4.03 14.78 28.79
CA LEU A 180 -3.04 15.11 27.78
C LEU A 180 -1.77 14.26 27.92
N VAL A 181 -1.26 14.13 29.15
CA VAL A 181 -0.10 13.27 29.43
C VAL A 181 -0.40 11.80 29.13
N ALA A 182 -1.58 11.30 29.54
CA ALA A 182 -2.00 9.93 29.24
C ALA A 182 -2.16 9.70 27.72
N LEU A 183 -2.71 10.67 26.98
CA LEU A 183 -2.82 10.62 25.52
C LEU A 183 -1.44 10.66 24.85
N ILE A 184 -0.53 11.50 25.34
CA ILE A 184 0.85 11.56 24.84
C ILE A 184 1.59 10.26 25.13
N VAL A 185 1.49 9.72 26.34
CA VAL A 185 2.12 8.44 26.73
C VAL A 185 1.53 7.29 25.92
N PHE A 186 0.21 7.24 25.76
CA PHE A 186 -0.45 6.25 24.91
C PHE A 186 -0.05 6.42 23.44
N GLY A 187 -0.01 7.66 22.93
CA GLY A 187 0.43 7.96 21.57
C GLY A 187 1.90 7.56 21.32
N ILE A 188 2.78 7.85 22.31
CA ILE A 188 4.19 7.39 22.26
C ILE A 188 4.26 5.86 22.34
N ALA A 189 3.52 5.23 23.25
CA ALA A 189 3.49 3.78 23.37
C ALA A 189 2.93 3.10 22.11
N ALA A 190 1.90 3.69 21.49
CA ALA A 190 1.34 3.20 20.23
C ALA A 190 2.26 3.48 19.03
N ALA A 191 3.00 4.59 19.03
CA ALA A 191 3.98 4.94 18.02
C ALA A 191 5.29 4.14 18.17
N THR A 192 5.65 3.78 19.41
CA THR A 192 6.81 2.90 19.69
C THR A 192 6.44 1.43 19.63
N TRP A 193 5.18 1.09 19.78
CA TRP A 193 4.69 -0.22 19.40
C TRP A 193 4.53 -0.24 17.87
N GLN A 194 5.65 -0.28 17.22
CA GLN A 194 5.79 -0.78 15.87
C GLN A 194 5.55 -2.29 15.97
N GLY A 195 4.30 -2.69 15.96
CA GLY A 195 3.95 -3.96 15.41
C GLY A 195 4.49 -3.93 13.99
N GLY A 196 5.73 -4.31 13.83
CA GLY A 196 6.29 -4.53 12.52
C GLY A 196 5.34 -5.53 11.87
N GLN A 197 4.78 -5.18 10.74
CA GLN A 197 4.04 -6.15 9.91
C GLN A 197 5.01 -7.19 9.33
N GLY A 198 6.20 -7.31 9.89
CA GLY A 198 7.14 -8.38 9.60
C GLY A 198 6.65 -9.70 10.20
N SER A 199 6.79 -10.77 9.46
CA SER A 199 6.40 -12.11 9.91
C SER A 199 7.41 -12.71 10.89
N VAL A 200 8.63 -12.16 10.95
CA VAL A 200 9.75 -12.71 11.73
C VAL A 200 10.49 -11.61 12.49
N GLY A 201 11.14 -11.99 13.60
CA GLY A 201 12.10 -11.14 14.31
C GLY A 201 13.48 -11.13 13.63
N PRO A 202 14.49 -10.46 14.23
CA PRO A 202 15.86 -10.54 13.73
C PRO A 202 16.36 -11.98 13.62
N PRO A 203 17.27 -12.30 12.65
CA PRO A 203 17.74 -13.66 12.45
C PRO A 203 18.47 -14.17 13.69
N SER A 204 18.25 -15.45 14.00
CA SER A 204 18.91 -16.12 15.13
C SER A 204 20.38 -16.51 14.85
N THR A 205 20.74 -16.56 13.58
CA THR A 205 22.10 -16.85 13.08
C THR A 205 22.71 -15.60 12.48
N LYS A 206 24.04 -15.56 12.34
CA LYS A 206 24.74 -14.50 11.62
C LYS A 206 25.19 -15.00 10.27
N ALA A 207 24.98 -14.20 9.26
CA ALA A 207 25.55 -14.46 7.95
C ALA A 207 27.10 -14.48 7.99
N PRO A 208 27.78 -15.21 7.09
CA PRO A 208 29.23 -15.22 6.99
C PRO A 208 29.80 -13.82 6.82
N ALA A 209 31.01 -13.59 7.38
CA ALA A 209 31.69 -12.31 7.20
C ALA A 209 31.96 -12.04 5.72
N GLY A 210 31.70 -10.82 5.27
CA GLY A 210 31.87 -10.44 3.86
C GLY A 210 30.70 -10.82 2.94
N SER A 211 29.60 -11.34 3.48
CA SER A 211 28.38 -11.57 2.72
C SER A 211 27.88 -10.26 2.09
N PRO A 212 27.49 -10.26 0.80
CA PRO A 212 27.00 -9.06 0.12
C PRO A 212 25.60 -8.69 0.59
N ASP A 213 25.26 -7.41 0.53
CA ASP A 213 23.85 -7.01 0.52
C ASP A 213 23.21 -7.48 -0.80
N VAL A 214 21.94 -7.87 -0.76
CA VAL A 214 21.18 -8.30 -1.95
C VAL A 214 19.94 -7.43 -2.08
N VAL A 215 19.85 -6.71 -3.21
CA VAL A 215 18.73 -5.81 -3.50
C VAL A 215 18.01 -6.31 -4.74
N LEU A 216 16.79 -6.77 -4.56
CA LEU A 216 15.89 -7.22 -5.63
C LEU A 216 14.85 -6.12 -5.90
N VAL A 217 14.96 -5.49 -7.07
CA VAL A 217 14.06 -4.44 -7.54
C VAL A 217 13.09 -5.04 -8.53
N LEU A 218 11.80 -4.87 -8.28
CA LEU A 218 10.73 -5.19 -9.20
C LEU A 218 10.00 -3.91 -9.61
N ILE A 219 9.80 -3.73 -10.90
CA ILE A 219 9.10 -2.61 -11.52
C ILE A 219 7.82 -3.17 -12.14
N ASP A 220 6.67 -2.81 -11.59
CA ASP A 220 5.35 -3.33 -11.99
C ASP A 220 5.04 -2.98 -13.45
N THR A 221 4.52 -3.93 -14.22
CA THR A 221 4.12 -3.79 -15.64
C THR A 221 5.21 -3.34 -16.61
N LEU A 222 6.50 -3.49 -16.29
CA LEU A 222 7.56 -3.03 -17.18
C LEU A 222 7.87 -4.04 -18.27
N GLU A 223 7.44 -3.75 -19.49
CA GLU A 223 7.76 -4.53 -20.67
C GLU A 223 9.26 -4.45 -21.05
N GLY A 224 9.87 -5.59 -21.34
CA GLY A 224 11.30 -5.64 -21.68
C GLY A 224 11.66 -4.86 -22.95
N SER A 225 10.77 -4.80 -23.94
CA SER A 225 10.96 -4.06 -25.18
C SER A 225 10.81 -2.53 -25.02
N ALA A 226 10.13 -2.08 -23.97
CA ALA A 226 9.94 -0.65 -23.66
C ALA A 226 11.21 0.03 -23.11
N LEU A 227 12.23 -0.75 -22.70
CA LEU A 227 13.54 -0.23 -22.35
C LEU A 227 14.39 0.07 -23.59
N SER A 228 15.27 1.08 -23.51
CA SER A 228 16.20 1.41 -24.59
C SER A 228 17.11 0.23 -24.93
N GLY A 229 17.64 -0.48 -23.91
CA GLY A 229 18.40 -1.72 -24.09
C GLY A 229 17.58 -2.90 -24.62
N GLY A 230 16.27 -2.83 -24.53
CA GLY A 230 15.29 -3.81 -25.07
C GLY A 230 14.89 -3.55 -26.51
N GLY A 231 15.27 -2.40 -27.08
CA GLY A 231 14.97 -2.03 -28.47
C GLY A 231 14.14 -0.76 -28.65
N ASN A 232 13.67 -0.13 -27.57
CA ASN A 232 12.93 1.13 -27.66
C ASN A 232 13.85 2.28 -28.10
N PRO A 233 13.57 2.94 -29.24
CA PRO A 233 14.42 4.00 -29.78
C PRO A 233 14.30 5.33 -29.01
N ASN A 234 13.29 5.48 -28.15
CA ASN A 234 12.93 6.75 -27.51
C ASN A 234 13.82 7.14 -26.31
N GLY A 235 14.71 6.24 -25.88
CA GLY A 235 15.63 6.51 -24.77
C GLY A 235 14.91 6.67 -23.43
N THR A 236 14.06 5.71 -23.09
CA THR A 236 13.21 5.69 -21.89
C THR A 236 13.99 5.41 -20.60
N SER A 237 15.10 4.63 -20.68
CA SER A 237 15.75 4.01 -19.53
C SER A 237 17.29 4.18 -19.48
N PRO A 238 17.83 5.41 -19.58
CA PRO A 238 19.29 5.60 -19.68
C PRO A 238 20.08 5.13 -18.45
N TRP A 239 19.47 5.08 -17.27
CA TRP A 239 20.11 4.61 -16.05
C TRP A 239 20.13 3.09 -15.97
N LEU A 240 19.03 2.42 -16.27
CA LEU A 240 18.99 0.96 -16.35
C LEU A 240 19.92 0.43 -17.44
N ASP A 241 20.05 1.15 -18.57
CA ASP A 241 21.02 0.82 -19.62
C ASP A 241 22.47 0.93 -19.12
N ARG A 242 22.79 1.92 -18.27
CA ARG A 242 24.10 2.01 -17.62
C ARG A 242 24.33 0.88 -16.65
N LEU A 243 23.30 0.54 -15.86
CA LEU A 243 23.37 -0.58 -14.93
C LEU A 243 23.65 -1.89 -15.66
N ALA A 244 22.96 -2.14 -16.78
CA ALA A 244 23.17 -3.32 -17.63
C ALA A 244 24.60 -3.40 -18.19
N ARG A 245 25.20 -2.27 -18.54
CA ARG A 245 26.61 -2.22 -18.98
C ARG A 245 27.63 -2.50 -17.85
N ARG A 246 27.28 -2.15 -16.60
CA ARG A 246 28.10 -2.41 -15.40
C ARG A 246 27.89 -3.83 -14.84
N GLY A 247 27.05 -4.63 -15.47
CA GLY A 247 26.73 -5.98 -15.07
C GLY A 247 26.32 -6.84 -16.26
N ALA A 248 25.28 -7.62 -16.07
CA ALA A 248 24.73 -8.53 -17.06
C ALA A 248 23.25 -8.23 -17.30
N ARG A 249 22.78 -8.52 -18.54
CA ARG A 249 21.36 -8.48 -18.89
C ARG A 249 20.93 -9.78 -19.54
N PHE A 250 19.68 -10.14 -19.37
CA PHE A 250 19.03 -11.19 -20.16
C PHE A 250 18.48 -10.59 -21.46
N ALA A 251 18.78 -11.22 -22.59
CA ALA A 251 18.20 -10.85 -23.87
C ALA A 251 16.71 -11.20 -23.93
N SER A 252 16.32 -12.29 -23.27
CA SER A 252 14.94 -12.78 -23.18
C SER A 252 14.70 -13.37 -21.80
N LEU A 253 14.00 -12.64 -20.95
CA LEU A 253 13.47 -13.11 -19.66
C LEU A 253 11.95 -13.11 -19.73
N SER A 254 11.34 -14.25 -19.41
CA SER A 254 9.88 -14.41 -19.46
C SER A 254 9.29 -14.57 -18.07
N SER A 255 8.18 -13.89 -17.83
CA SER A 255 7.39 -14.07 -16.61
C SER A 255 6.58 -15.36 -16.63
N GLN A 256 6.28 -15.89 -15.46
CA GLN A 256 5.39 -17.03 -15.28
C GLN A 256 3.90 -16.64 -15.33
N SER A 257 3.58 -15.36 -15.30
CA SER A 257 2.21 -14.85 -15.44
C SER A 257 2.22 -13.41 -15.93
N CYS A 258 1.14 -12.99 -16.56
CA CYS A 258 0.89 -11.60 -16.94
C CYS A 258 0.06 -10.82 -15.89
N TYR A 259 0.07 -11.27 -14.64
CA TYR A 259 -0.64 -10.65 -13.54
C TYR A 259 0.25 -10.62 -12.29
N THR A 260 0.30 -9.48 -11.61
CA THR A 260 1.26 -9.19 -10.53
C THR A 260 1.33 -10.27 -9.46
N LYS A 261 0.18 -10.68 -8.94
CA LYS A 261 0.14 -11.56 -7.77
C LYS A 261 0.75 -12.94 -8.02
N PRO A 262 0.35 -13.71 -9.07
CA PRO A 262 1.01 -14.95 -9.40
C PRO A 262 2.47 -14.78 -9.86
N ALA A 263 2.81 -13.71 -10.58
CA ALA A 263 4.18 -13.47 -11.02
C ALA A 263 5.13 -13.20 -9.83
N VAL A 264 4.72 -12.37 -8.86
CA VAL A 264 5.50 -12.12 -7.64
C VAL A 264 5.59 -13.37 -6.77
N ALA A 265 4.52 -14.17 -6.66
CA ALA A 265 4.58 -15.45 -5.96
C ALA A 265 5.60 -16.39 -6.65
N SER A 266 5.60 -16.46 -7.99
CA SER A 266 6.59 -17.22 -8.76
C SER A 266 8.02 -16.73 -8.52
N LEU A 267 8.25 -15.42 -8.52
CA LEU A 267 9.57 -14.82 -8.23
C LEU A 267 10.08 -15.21 -6.84
N LEU A 268 9.21 -15.11 -5.81
CA LEU A 268 9.61 -15.32 -4.42
C LEU A 268 9.76 -16.80 -4.05
N THR A 269 8.97 -17.69 -4.66
CA THR A 269 9.01 -19.14 -4.37
C THR A 269 9.86 -19.93 -5.37
N SER A 270 10.18 -19.34 -6.53
CA SER A 270 10.79 -20.04 -7.67
C SER A 270 9.91 -21.21 -8.16
N LEU A 271 8.58 -21.04 -8.15
CA LEU A 271 7.60 -22.04 -8.58
C LEU A 271 6.67 -21.46 -9.66
N ALA A 272 6.09 -22.33 -10.50
CA ALA A 272 5.03 -21.93 -11.44
C ALA A 272 3.69 -21.67 -10.73
N PRO A 273 2.76 -20.88 -11.32
CA PRO A 273 1.45 -20.61 -10.73
C PRO A 273 0.65 -21.85 -10.33
N SER A 274 0.63 -22.90 -11.15
CA SER A 274 0.00 -24.18 -10.82
C SER A 274 0.66 -24.92 -9.65
N SER A 275 1.91 -24.61 -9.30
CA SER A 275 2.63 -25.22 -8.17
C SER A 275 2.40 -24.49 -6.85
N HIS A 276 2.39 -23.14 -6.87
CA HIS A 276 2.21 -22.36 -5.65
C HIS A 276 0.74 -22.00 -5.35
N GLY A 277 -0.20 -22.23 -6.29
CA GLY A 277 -1.64 -22.05 -6.10
C GLY A 277 -2.11 -20.59 -6.05
N VAL A 278 -1.26 -19.62 -6.38
CA VAL A 278 -1.65 -18.21 -6.44
C VAL A 278 -2.03 -17.89 -7.88
N GLY A 279 -3.33 -17.80 -8.18
CA GLY A 279 -3.84 -17.61 -9.54
C GLY A 279 -4.49 -16.25 -9.77
N HIS A 280 -5.21 -15.73 -8.79
CA HIS A 280 -6.02 -14.53 -8.95
C HIS A 280 -6.02 -13.63 -7.70
N LEU A 281 -6.78 -12.55 -7.76
CA LEU A 281 -6.80 -11.49 -6.73
C LEU A 281 -7.02 -11.99 -5.31
N ARG A 282 -7.90 -12.98 -5.11
CA ARG A 282 -8.27 -13.50 -3.78
C ARG A 282 -7.35 -14.57 -3.24
N THR A 283 -6.51 -15.18 -4.08
CA THR A 283 -5.63 -16.25 -3.64
C THR A 283 -4.53 -15.75 -2.71
N VAL A 284 -4.10 -16.59 -1.77
CA VAL A 284 -3.10 -16.29 -0.74
C VAL A 284 -1.87 -17.14 -0.98
N LEU A 285 -0.69 -16.56 -0.84
CA LEU A 285 0.55 -17.32 -0.79
C LEU A 285 0.62 -18.10 0.54
N ARG A 286 0.58 -19.41 0.44
CA ARG A 286 0.50 -20.31 1.61
C ARG A 286 1.78 -20.26 2.44
N GLY A 287 1.64 -20.40 3.75
CA GLY A 287 2.76 -20.36 4.70
C GLY A 287 3.61 -21.64 4.75
N ASP A 288 3.25 -22.68 4.01
CA ASP A 288 4.03 -23.92 3.87
C ASP A 288 4.99 -23.91 2.66
N LEU A 289 4.93 -22.83 1.85
CA LEU A 289 5.84 -22.62 0.72
C LEU A 289 7.03 -21.78 1.17
N THR A 290 8.23 -22.26 0.90
CA THR A 290 9.45 -21.52 1.21
C THR A 290 9.65 -20.35 0.25
N THR A 291 9.83 -19.16 0.80
CA THR A 291 10.07 -17.93 0.04
C THR A 291 11.53 -17.50 0.06
N LEU A 292 11.94 -16.72 -0.94
CA LEU A 292 13.29 -16.17 -1.02
C LEU A 292 13.70 -15.35 0.23
N PRO A 293 12.83 -14.46 0.80
CA PRO A 293 13.16 -13.78 2.05
C PRO A 293 13.38 -14.74 3.23
N GLU A 294 12.62 -15.85 3.34
CA GLU A 294 12.82 -16.85 4.40
C GLU A 294 14.18 -17.54 4.29
N VAL A 295 14.63 -17.89 3.09
CA VAL A 295 15.95 -18.50 2.89
C VAL A 295 17.07 -17.53 3.26
N PHE A 296 16.97 -16.25 2.88
CA PHE A 296 17.92 -15.24 3.32
C PHE A 296 17.91 -15.04 4.82
N HIS A 297 16.73 -14.93 5.44
CA HIS A 297 16.58 -14.77 6.88
C HIS A 297 17.19 -15.96 7.65
N ALA A 298 16.89 -17.20 7.24
CA ALA A 298 17.47 -18.40 7.83
C ALA A 298 18.99 -18.45 7.68
N SER A 299 19.54 -17.79 6.66
CA SER A 299 20.98 -17.67 6.41
C SER A 299 21.63 -16.50 7.15
N GLY A 300 20.90 -15.82 8.03
CA GLY A 300 21.44 -14.77 8.90
C GLY A 300 21.42 -13.35 8.30
N TYR A 301 20.70 -13.14 7.20
CA TYR A 301 20.48 -11.82 6.63
C TYR A 301 19.34 -11.09 7.34
N ARG A 302 19.49 -9.78 7.51
CA ARG A 302 18.38 -8.89 7.84
C ARG A 302 17.48 -8.78 6.59
N THR A 303 16.18 -8.86 6.76
CA THR A 303 15.25 -8.96 5.62
C THR A 303 14.20 -7.87 5.62
N ALA A 304 14.01 -7.23 4.47
CA ALA A 304 12.97 -6.24 4.29
C ALA A 304 12.26 -6.36 2.94
N MET A 305 10.99 -6.02 2.94
CA MET A 305 10.19 -5.87 1.73
C MET A 305 9.48 -4.51 1.77
N VAL A 306 9.74 -3.68 0.77
CA VAL A 306 9.05 -2.40 0.56
C VAL A 306 8.20 -2.52 -0.68
N CYS A 307 6.89 -2.50 -0.53
CA CYS A 307 5.96 -2.77 -1.61
C CYS A 307 4.93 -1.65 -1.76
N SER A 308 4.84 -1.04 -2.94
CA SER A 308 3.81 -0.04 -3.24
C SER A 308 2.49 -0.65 -3.75
N ASN A 309 2.51 -1.93 -4.14
CA ASN A 309 1.33 -2.63 -4.62
C ASN A 309 0.58 -3.32 -3.47
N THR A 310 -0.68 -2.94 -3.24
CA THR A 310 -1.49 -3.45 -2.11
C THR A 310 -1.94 -4.89 -2.26
N ILE A 311 -1.93 -5.48 -3.48
CA ILE A 311 -2.27 -6.90 -3.67
C ILE A 311 -1.13 -7.84 -3.25
N ILE A 312 0.05 -7.28 -2.99
CA ILE A 312 1.22 -7.96 -2.44
C ILE A 312 1.32 -7.61 -0.95
N GLY A 313 0.25 -7.74 -0.22
CA GLY A 313 0.15 -7.42 1.20
C GLY A 313 0.49 -8.58 2.12
N ALA A 314 0.73 -8.28 3.40
CA ALA A 314 0.93 -9.30 4.44
C ALA A 314 -0.30 -10.20 4.61
N GLU A 315 -1.49 -9.63 4.41
CA GLU A 315 -2.77 -10.33 4.45
C GLU A 315 -2.92 -11.39 3.35
N PHE A 316 -2.10 -11.31 2.29
CA PHE A 316 -2.03 -12.30 1.22
C PHE A 316 -0.83 -13.23 1.33
N GLY A 317 -0.13 -13.23 2.47
CA GLY A 317 0.99 -14.13 2.74
C GLY A 317 2.33 -13.68 2.16
N PHE A 318 2.45 -12.48 1.58
CA PHE A 318 3.70 -12.01 0.96
C PHE A 318 4.73 -11.46 1.95
N ALA A 319 4.38 -11.30 3.22
CA ALA A 319 5.33 -10.86 4.25
C ALA A 319 6.22 -11.98 4.81
N GLN A 320 6.10 -13.22 4.33
CA GLN A 320 6.85 -14.37 4.83
C GLN A 320 8.35 -14.13 4.75
N GLY A 321 9.05 -14.35 5.85
CA GLY A 321 10.50 -14.16 5.95
C GLY A 321 10.98 -12.69 6.06
N ALA A 322 10.09 -11.71 6.02
CA ALA A 322 10.47 -10.31 6.19
C ALA A 322 10.45 -9.90 7.67
N GLU A 323 11.57 -9.34 8.18
CA GLU A 323 11.60 -8.66 9.47
C GLU A 323 10.87 -7.31 9.41
N TRP A 324 10.97 -6.66 8.27
CA TRP A 324 10.33 -5.39 8.02
C TRP A 324 9.57 -5.46 6.70
N PHE A 325 8.26 -5.53 6.81
CA PHE A 325 7.36 -5.49 5.68
C PHE A 325 6.66 -4.13 5.63
N HIS A 326 6.89 -3.41 4.55
CA HIS A 326 6.33 -2.08 4.38
C HIS A 326 5.53 -2.00 3.09
N THR A 327 4.21 -1.90 3.25
CA THR A 327 3.30 -1.60 2.15
C THR A 327 2.96 -0.13 2.22
N LEU A 328 3.27 0.60 1.17
CA LEU A 328 3.05 2.04 1.12
C LEU A 328 1.56 2.32 0.91
N PRO A 329 0.95 3.08 1.80
CA PRO A 329 -0.46 3.35 1.75
C PRO A 329 -0.83 4.41 0.69
N SER A 330 -1.94 4.24 -0.04
CA SER A 330 -2.37 5.09 -1.17
C SER A 330 -3.07 6.41 -0.82
N GLU A 331 -3.79 6.52 0.31
CA GLU A 331 -4.53 7.75 0.70
C GLU A 331 -4.31 8.12 2.17
N LEU A 332 -4.15 9.42 2.45
CA LEU A 332 -3.96 9.91 3.82
C LEU A 332 -5.27 9.97 4.61
N THR A 333 -6.33 10.49 4.03
CA THR A 333 -7.65 10.59 4.70
C THR A 333 -8.29 9.22 4.90
N GLY A 334 -8.14 8.31 3.92
CA GLY A 334 -8.64 6.93 4.04
C GLY A 334 -7.94 6.10 5.11
N LYS A 335 -6.81 6.56 5.64
CA LYS A 335 -5.97 5.89 6.65
C LYS A 335 -6.13 6.42 8.04
N SER A 336 -6.61 7.66 8.18
CA SER A 336 -7.05 8.11 9.48
C SER A 336 -8.22 7.24 9.93
N LYS A 337 -8.21 6.82 11.18
CA LYS A 337 -9.33 6.05 11.76
C LYS A 337 -10.64 6.83 11.67
N LEU A 338 -10.55 8.14 11.73
CA LEU A 338 -11.68 9.05 11.53
C LEU A 338 -12.20 8.98 10.09
N GLY A 339 -11.32 9.09 9.09
CA GLY A 339 -11.68 8.98 7.67
C GLY A 339 -12.30 7.63 7.35
N TYR A 340 -11.75 6.54 7.89
CA TYR A 340 -12.32 5.20 7.77
C TYR A 340 -13.74 5.12 8.36
N ALA A 341 -13.93 5.63 9.59
CA ALA A 341 -15.25 5.62 10.24
C ALA A 341 -16.29 6.46 9.47
N LEU A 342 -15.89 7.64 8.97
CA LEU A 342 -16.77 8.49 8.16
C LEU A 342 -17.12 7.86 6.82
N ARG A 343 -16.18 7.20 6.15
CA ARG A 343 -16.42 6.45 4.92
C ARG A 343 -17.42 5.34 5.16
N ARG A 344 -17.20 4.52 6.18
CA ARG A 344 -18.08 3.44 6.54
C ARG A 344 -19.52 3.90 6.84
N LEU A 345 -19.68 4.98 7.56
CA LEU A 345 -21.00 5.55 7.86
C LEU A 345 -21.63 6.22 6.63
N GLY A 346 -20.85 6.96 5.85
CA GLY A 346 -21.34 7.76 4.74
C GLY A 346 -21.56 6.96 3.47
N GLU A 347 -20.55 6.25 3.00
CA GLU A 347 -20.56 5.55 1.72
C GLU A 347 -21.20 4.16 1.84
N GLU A 348 -20.83 3.36 2.86
CA GLU A 348 -21.33 1.99 3.01
C GLU A 348 -22.72 1.92 3.64
N ARG A 349 -23.01 2.77 4.64
CA ARG A 349 -24.31 2.77 5.34
C ARG A 349 -25.26 3.89 4.91
N GLY A 350 -24.87 4.69 3.94
CA GLY A 350 -25.71 5.73 3.34
C GLY A 350 -26.03 6.92 4.26
N VAL A 351 -25.24 7.16 5.30
CA VAL A 351 -25.43 8.29 6.22
C VAL A 351 -24.92 9.58 5.57
N ARG A 352 -25.80 10.28 4.85
CA ARG A 352 -25.48 11.49 4.06
C ARG A 352 -24.59 12.53 4.80
N PRO A 353 -24.84 12.90 6.08
CA PRO A 353 -23.98 13.85 6.79
C PRO A 353 -22.53 13.37 6.93
N ALA A 354 -22.30 12.07 7.13
CA ALA A 354 -20.96 11.50 7.23
C ALA A 354 -20.25 11.52 5.87
N ALA A 355 -20.94 11.20 4.78
CA ALA A 355 -20.43 11.30 3.42
C ALA A 355 -20.05 12.74 3.05
N SER A 356 -20.91 13.72 3.37
CA SER A 356 -20.64 15.15 3.13
C SER A 356 -19.45 15.65 3.95
N LEU A 357 -19.32 15.20 5.19
CA LEU A 357 -18.18 15.57 6.04
C LEU A 357 -16.87 14.96 5.52
N LEU A 358 -16.90 13.70 5.11
CA LEU A 358 -15.74 13.03 4.50
C LEU A 358 -15.25 13.79 3.26
N GLU A 359 -16.18 14.16 2.34
CA GLU A 359 -15.83 14.90 1.13
C GLU A 359 -15.30 16.31 1.45
N PHE A 360 -15.85 16.96 2.47
CA PHE A 360 -15.33 18.24 2.96
C PHE A 360 -13.90 18.09 3.49
N LEU A 361 -13.62 17.07 4.31
CA LEU A 361 -12.27 16.79 4.83
C LEU A 361 -11.27 16.47 3.70
N ARG A 362 -11.66 15.67 2.72
CA ARG A 362 -10.87 15.41 1.50
C ARG A 362 -10.55 16.71 0.74
N THR A 363 -11.50 17.64 0.69
CA THR A 363 -11.29 18.95 0.05
C THR A 363 -10.30 19.81 0.82
N VAL A 364 -10.37 19.81 2.15
CA VAL A 364 -9.40 20.50 3.02
C VAL A 364 -8.01 19.87 2.87
N GLU A 365 -7.92 18.54 2.88
CA GLU A 365 -6.68 17.81 2.67
C GLU A 365 -6.00 18.19 1.34
N ARG A 366 -6.76 18.19 0.25
CA ARG A 366 -6.26 18.64 -1.07
C ARG A 366 -5.70 20.06 -1.04
N ARG A 367 -6.37 20.99 -0.35
CA ARG A 367 -5.91 22.39 -0.21
C ARG A 367 -4.66 22.53 0.67
N LEU A 368 -4.46 21.64 1.62
CA LEU A 368 -3.26 21.59 2.48
C LEU A 368 -2.09 20.86 1.82
N GLY A 369 -2.20 20.47 0.55
CA GLY A 369 -1.18 19.73 -0.19
C GLY A 369 -1.14 18.25 0.19
N GLY A 370 -2.25 17.71 0.66
CA GLY A 370 -2.48 16.28 0.80
C GLY A 370 -2.44 15.57 -0.56
N ALA A 371 -2.18 14.27 -0.55
CA ALA A 371 -2.18 13.47 -1.75
C ALA A 371 -3.54 13.56 -2.46
N ASP A 372 -3.51 13.69 -3.77
CA ASP A 372 -4.70 13.52 -4.61
C ASP A 372 -5.24 12.10 -4.34
N PRO A 373 -6.52 11.93 -3.93
CA PRO A 373 -7.11 10.60 -3.71
C PRO A 373 -7.11 9.73 -4.97
N SER A 374 -6.86 10.34 -6.14
CA SER A 374 -6.61 9.63 -7.38
C SER A 374 -5.17 9.08 -7.51
N ILE A 375 -4.26 9.40 -6.57
CA ILE A 375 -2.92 8.79 -6.51
C ILE A 375 -3.05 7.44 -5.79
N VAL A 376 -3.18 6.42 -6.57
CA VAL A 376 -3.41 5.04 -6.13
C VAL A 376 -2.12 4.35 -5.69
N SER A 377 -0.96 4.90 -6.09
CA SER A 377 0.37 4.42 -5.75
C SER A 377 1.26 5.55 -5.24
N LEU A 378 2.21 5.25 -4.35
CA LEU A 378 3.21 6.23 -3.94
C LEU A 378 4.30 6.35 -4.99
N PRO A 379 4.83 7.57 -5.16
CA PRO A 379 5.93 7.80 -6.09
C PRO A 379 7.14 6.94 -5.77
N ALA A 380 7.89 6.52 -6.77
CA ALA A 380 9.15 5.77 -6.63
C ALA A 380 10.11 6.36 -5.57
N THR A 381 10.08 7.69 -5.38
CA THR A 381 10.88 8.39 -4.36
C THR A 381 10.57 7.94 -2.93
N GLU A 382 9.33 7.51 -2.64
CA GLU A 382 8.96 7.04 -1.30
C GLU A 382 9.47 5.62 -1.06
N VAL A 383 9.49 4.75 -2.07
CA VAL A 383 10.12 3.42 -2.00
C VAL A 383 11.63 3.56 -1.74
N ALA A 384 12.29 4.47 -2.47
CA ALA A 384 13.72 4.76 -2.27
C ALA A 384 14.01 5.29 -0.86
N ARG A 385 13.16 6.18 -0.32
CA ARG A 385 13.28 6.69 1.04
C ARG A 385 13.10 5.57 2.08
N ALA A 386 12.11 4.71 1.88
CA ALA A 386 11.86 3.57 2.76
C ALA A 386 13.07 2.62 2.82
N TYR A 387 13.67 2.33 1.67
CA TYR A 387 14.93 1.57 1.63
C TYR A 387 16.03 2.22 2.48
N ALA A 388 16.27 3.54 2.32
CA ALA A 388 17.31 4.25 3.07
C ALA A 388 17.05 4.19 4.59
N GLU A 389 15.80 4.32 5.03
CA GLU A 389 15.43 4.20 6.43
C GLU A 389 15.64 2.79 6.97
N TRP A 390 15.26 1.76 6.20
CA TRP A 390 15.53 0.37 6.55
C TRP A 390 17.03 0.10 6.67
N ARG A 391 17.80 0.50 5.66
CA ARG A 391 19.24 0.25 5.63
C ARG A 391 19.96 0.89 6.82
N ALA A 392 19.55 2.09 7.23
CA ALA A 392 20.05 2.76 8.42
C ALA A 392 19.74 2.00 9.73
N ARG A 393 18.60 1.30 9.79
CA ARG A 393 18.20 0.47 10.94
C ARG A 393 18.93 -0.87 11.01
N ALA A 394 19.24 -1.44 9.86
CA ALA A 394 19.91 -2.74 9.78
C ALA A 394 21.38 -2.71 10.23
N GLY A 395 22.00 -1.52 10.28
CA GLY A 395 23.39 -1.34 10.74
C GLY A 395 24.39 -2.03 9.81
N ASP A 396 25.33 -2.79 10.38
CA ASP A 396 26.41 -3.45 9.63
C ASP A 396 26.05 -4.89 9.18
N ASP A 397 24.87 -5.38 9.49
CA ASP A 397 24.46 -6.72 9.07
C ASP A 397 24.13 -6.75 7.56
N PRO A 398 24.42 -7.86 6.86
CA PRO A 398 24.03 -8.02 5.46
C PRO A 398 22.51 -8.08 5.34
N CYS A 399 21.99 -7.43 4.29
CA CYS A 399 20.55 -7.30 4.08
C CYS A 399 20.12 -7.98 2.79
N PHE A 400 18.96 -8.64 2.83
CA PHE A 400 18.15 -8.90 1.66
C PHE A 400 17.00 -7.88 1.63
N THR A 401 16.85 -7.15 0.53
CA THR A 401 15.80 -6.15 0.40
C THR A 401 15.05 -6.33 -0.92
N TYR A 402 13.75 -6.53 -0.85
CA TYR A 402 12.84 -6.49 -1.99
C TYR A 402 12.18 -5.11 -2.10
N LEU A 403 12.31 -4.48 -3.26
CA LEU A 403 11.74 -3.17 -3.56
C LEU A 403 10.78 -3.28 -4.74
N HIS A 404 9.50 -3.02 -4.51
CA HIS A 404 8.45 -3.06 -5.53
C HIS A 404 8.01 -1.63 -5.86
N PHE A 405 8.26 -1.21 -7.09
CA PHE A 405 7.86 0.08 -7.65
C PHE A 405 6.59 -0.10 -8.47
N MET A 406 5.61 0.78 -8.28
CA MET A 406 4.34 0.70 -8.97
C MET A 406 4.40 1.30 -10.38
N GLU A 407 5.20 2.36 -10.60
CA GLU A 407 5.39 2.91 -11.93
C GLU A 407 6.16 1.89 -12.81
N PRO A 408 5.76 1.66 -14.06
CA PRO A 408 4.78 2.40 -14.88
C PRO A 408 3.36 1.84 -14.91
N HIS A 409 2.90 1.08 -13.93
CA HIS A 409 1.54 0.55 -13.87
C HIS A 409 0.47 1.66 -14.00
N ALA A 410 -0.60 1.39 -14.73
CA ALA A 410 -1.74 2.31 -14.83
C ALA A 410 -2.32 2.69 -13.43
N PRO A 411 -2.85 3.90 -13.24
CA PRO A 411 -3.07 4.97 -14.21
C PRO A 411 -1.79 5.77 -14.52
N TYR A 412 -1.45 5.96 -15.80
CA TYR A 412 -0.22 6.64 -16.20
C TYR A 412 -0.33 8.15 -15.92
N ARG A 413 0.58 8.66 -15.08
CA ARG A 413 0.64 10.07 -14.66
C ARG A 413 2.07 10.58 -14.57
N PRO A 414 2.84 10.48 -15.65
CA PRO A 414 4.22 10.93 -15.63
C PRO A 414 4.30 12.43 -15.34
N PRO A 415 5.41 12.91 -14.79
CA PRO A 415 5.70 14.34 -14.77
C PRO A 415 5.50 14.91 -16.18
N LEU A 416 4.71 15.98 -16.30
CA LEU A 416 4.23 16.53 -17.59
C LEU A 416 5.35 16.70 -18.64
N GLN A 417 6.53 17.12 -18.20
CA GLN A 417 7.69 17.30 -19.08
C GLN A 417 8.22 15.98 -19.65
N LEU A 418 8.10 14.89 -18.90
CA LEU A 418 8.51 13.56 -19.36
C LEU A 418 7.48 12.97 -20.33
N GLY A 419 6.19 13.04 -20.00
CA GLY A 419 5.15 12.60 -20.91
C GLY A 419 5.21 13.33 -22.27
N LYS A 420 5.42 14.66 -22.25
CA LYS A 420 5.58 15.45 -23.48
C LYS A 420 6.83 15.11 -24.30
N LYS A 421 7.89 14.62 -23.66
CA LYS A 421 9.12 14.23 -24.37
C LYS A 421 8.89 13.10 -25.38
N PHE A 422 7.98 12.18 -25.06
CA PHE A 422 7.72 10.98 -25.86
C PHE A 422 6.53 11.13 -26.83
N LEU A 423 5.83 12.28 -26.79
CA LEU A 423 4.76 12.58 -27.73
C LEU A 423 5.32 13.16 -29.03
N ASN A 424 5.16 12.43 -30.11
CA ASN A 424 5.50 12.89 -31.47
C ASN A 424 4.46 13.92 -31.97
N GLY A 425 4.46 15.14 -31.40
CA GLY A 425 3.68 16.27 -31.92
C GLY A 425 2.24 16.43 -31.42
N GLY A 426 1.75 15.59 -30.51
CA GLY A 426 0.36 15.56 -30.05
C GLY A 426 0.13 15.98 -28.59
N GLY A 427 0.85 16.99 -28.06
CA GLY A 427 0.76 17.42 -26.64
C GLY A 427 -0.60 17.84 -26.11
N ALA A 428 -1.62 17.95 -26.96
CA ALA A 428 -2.97 18.42 -26.59
C ALA A 428 -3.70 17.47 -25.60
N LEU A 429 -3.46 16.17 -25.67
CA LEU A 429 -4.16 15.20 -24.82
C LEU A 429 -3.68 15.26 -23.37
N LEU A 430 -2.38 15.36 -23.14
CA LEU A 430 -1.81 15.49 -21.77
C LEU A 430 -2.10 16.87 -21.15
N ASP A 431 -2.29 17.92 -21.98
CA ASP A 431 -2.62 19.27 -21.52
C ASP A 431 -4.12 19.43 -21.20
N GLN A 432 -5.00 18.76 -21.94
CA GLN A 432 -6.45 18.96 -21.83
C GLN A 432 -7.13 18.07 -20.78
N HIS A 433 -6.60 16.87 -20.50
CA HIS A 433 -7.21 15.93 -19.56
C HIS A 433 -6.18 15.08 -18.80
N PRO A 434 -5.60 15.61 -17.72
CA PRO A 434 -4.80 14.78 -16.81
C PRO A 434 -5.55 13.55 -16.26
N SER A 435 -6.91 13.60 -16.32
CA SER A 435 -7.79 12.52 -15.86
C SER A 435 -8.08 11.44 -16.92
N ILE A 436 -7.84 11.68 -18.21
CA ILE A 436 -8.03 10.65 -19.25
C ILE A 436 -6.89 9.62 -19.20
N VAL A 437 -5.70 10.07 -18.87
CA VAL A 437 -4.53 9.19 -18.67
C VAL A 437 -4.71 8.23 -17.46
N GLY A 438 -5.73 8.47 -16.63
CA GLY A 438 -6.09 7.64 -15.48
C GLY A 438 -7.34 6.79 -15.65
N LEU A 439 -7.94 6.77 -16.83
CA LEU A 439 -9.08 5.89 -17.07
C LEU A 439 -8.59 4.45 -17.28
N PHE A 440 -8.92 3.56 -16.34
CA PHE A 440 -9.10 2.15 -16.64
C PHE A 440 -10.21 2.06 -17.68
N LEU A 441 -9.83 1.96 -18.95
CA LEU A 441 -10.79 1.68 -19.99
C LEU A 441 -11.29 0.26 -19.78
N PRO A 442 -12.59 0.03 -19.55
CA PRO A 442 -13.10 -1.33 -19.51
C PRO A 442 -12.78 -1.99 -20.84
N PHE A 443 -12.42 -3.26 -20.82
CA PHE A 443 -12.10 -4.11 -21.98
C PHE A 443 -13.03 -3.91 -23.21
N SER A 444 -14.27 -3.50 -22.97
CA SER A 444 -15.27 -3.24 -24.02
C SER A 444 -15.13 -1.93 -24.78
N ARG A 445 -14.23 -1.02 -24.35
CA ARG A 445 -13.99 0.27 -25.02
C ARG A 445 -12.66 0.36 -25.76
N ALA A 446 -11.81 -0.62 -25.57
CA ALA A 446 -10.46 -0.65 -26.11
C ALA A 446 -10.44 -0.59 -27.64
N ASP A 447 -11.33 -1.34 -28.32
CA ASP A 447 -11.42 -1.38 -29.79
C ASP A 447 -11.81 -0.05 -30.45
N SER A 448 -12.17 0.97 -29.67
CA SER A 448 -12.70 2.24 -30.17
C SER A 448 -11.81 3.47 -29.95
N LEU A 449 -10.60 3.32 -29.36
CA LEU A 449 -9.69 4.44 -29.15
C LEU A 449 -9.08 4.91 -30.48
N PRO A 450 -9.21 6.21 -30.82
CA PRO A 450 -8.49 6.77 -31.95
C PRO A 450 -6.97 6.66 -31.79
N GLU A 451 -6.25 6.52 -32.92
CA GLU A 451 -4.79 6.38 -32.92
C GLU A 451 -4.04 7.45 -32.10
N PRO A 452 -4.39 8.76 -32.18
CA PRO A 452 -3.72 9.77 -31.35
C PRO A 452 -3.88 9.57 -29.85
N GLU A 453 -4.97 8.94 -29.41
CA GLU A 453 -5.21 8.61 -28.00
C GLU A 453 -4.35 7.43 -27.56
N ARG A 454 -4.17 6.41 -28.42
CA ARG A 454 -3.26 5.28 -28.18
C ARG A 454 -1.82 5.74 -28.08
N GLU A 455 -1.34 6.56 -29.02
CA GLU A 455 0.00 7.16 -28.99
C GLU A 455 0.20 7.98 -27.70
N GLY A 456 -0.83 8.71 -27.26
CA GLY A 456 -0.80 9.48 -26.01
C GLY A 456 -0.63 8.58 -24.76
N LEU A 457 -1.27 7.42 -24.74
CA LEU A 457 -1.14 6.46 -23.64
C LEU A 457 0.23 5.79 -23.61
N VAL A 458 0.75 5.36 -24.76
CA VAL A 458 2.12 4.82 -24.88
C VAL A 458 3.15 5.85 -24.42
N ALA A 459 3.02 7.12 -24.86
CA ALA A 459 3.92 8.19 -24.44
C ALA A 459 3.83 8.48 -22.93
N ALA A 460 2.65 8.34 -22.32
CA ALA A 460 2.49 8.46 -20.89
C ALA A 460 3.18 7.31 -20.13
N TYR A 461 3.02 6.08 -20.59
CA TYR A 461 3.71 4.91 -20.07
C TYR A 461 5.24 5.06 -20.19
N GLU A 462 5.77 5.49 -21.33
CA GLU A 462 7.19 5.78 -21.52
C GLU A 462 7.68 6.93 -20.60
N GLY A 463 6.83 7.91 -20.35
CA GLY A 463 7.08 8.97 -19.39
C GLY A 463 7.21 8.48 -17.94
N GLU A 464 6.38 7.50 -17.55
CA GLU A 464 6.49 6.83 -16.24
C GLU A 464 7.78 6.00 -16.15
N ILE A 465 8.14 5.25 -17.20
CA ILE A 465 9.43 4.52 -17.24
C ILE A 465 10.59 5.50 -17.04
N ALA A 466 10.60 6.62 -17.74
CA ALA A 466 11.67 7.62 -17.60
C ALA A 466 11.66 8.29 -16.20
N SER A 467 10.52 8.34 -15.53
CA SER A 467 10.40 8.85 -14.16
C SER A 467 11.01 7.88 -13.15
N VAL A 468 10.61 6.61 -13.20
CA VAL A 468 11.15 5.57 -12.29
C VAL A 468 12.64 5.30 -12.56
N ASP A 469 13.08 5.27 -13.83
CA ASP A 469 14.48 5.11 -14.21
C ASP A 469 15.39 6.16 -13.55
N ARG A 470 14.91 7.42 -13.49
CA ARG A 470 15.65 8.51 -12.84
C ARG A 470 15.78 8.32 -11.33
N VAL A 471 14.73 7.85 -10.67
CA VAL A 471 14.75 7.59 -9.22
C VAL A 471 15.65 6.39 -8.90
N LEU A 472 15.48 5.30 -9.65
CA LEU A 472 16.29 4.09 -9.53
C LEU A 472 17.75 4.38 -9.80
N GLY A 473 18.06 5.18 -10.83
CA GLY A 473 19.43 5.53 -11.16
C GLY A 473 20.18 6.15 -9.97
N ARG A 474 19.55 7.08 -9.26
CA ARG A 474 20.14 7.70 -8.06
C ARG A 474 20.28 6.69 -6.92
N LEU A 475 19.21 5.97 -6.63
CA LEU A 475 19.19 4.97 -5.57
C LEU A 475 20.28 3.90 -5.78
N LEU A 476 20.35 3.33 -6.98
CA LEU A 476 21.28 2.23 -7.27
C LEU A 476 22.73 2.70 -7.39
N GLU A 477 22.98 3.94 -7.85
CA GLU A 477 24.32 4.54 -7.81
C GLU A 477 24.79 4.75 -6.36
N ASP A 478 23.94 5.25 -5.48
CA ASP A 478 24.25 5.43 -4.06
C ASP A 478 24.55 4.08 -3.38
N ILE A 479 23.80 3.04 -3.70
CA ILE A 479 24.03 1.67 -3.20
C ILE A 479 25.38 1.13 -3.70
N LEU A 480 25.67 1.28 -4.99
CA LEU A 480 26.91 0.80 -5.60
C LEU A 480 28.16 1.60 -5.19
N ALA A 481 27.98 2.85 -4.73
CA ALA A 481 29.06 3.68 -4.21
C ALA A 481 29.40 3.40 -2.74
N GLY A 482 28.59 2.61 -2.04
CA GLY A 482 28.81 2.22 -0.66
C GLY A 482 30.01 1.27 -0.50
N ASP A 483 30.56 1.18 0.72
CA ASP A 483 31.73 0.33 1.04
C ASP A 483 31.41 -1.16 1.13
N ARG A 484 30.14 -1.53 1.10
CA ARG A 484 29.71 -2.92 1.25
C ARG A 484 29.59 -3.62 -0.11
N PRO A 485 30.00 -4.89 -0.20
CA PRO A 485 29.71 -5.69 -1.38
C PRO A 485 28.19 -5.81 -1.54
N VAL A 486 27.71 -5.67 -2.78
CA VAL A 486 26.28 -5.71 -3.11
C VAL A 486 26.02 -6.50 -4.38
N ILE A 487 24.90 -7.20 -4.41
CA ILE A 487 24.29 -7.81 -5.60
C ILE A 487 22.96 -7.11 -5.83
N ILE A 488 22.76 -6.56 -7.02
CA ILE A 488 21.52 -5.91 -7.44
C ILE A 488 20.92 -6.70 -8.58
N ALA A 489 19.63 -7.03 -8.47
CA ALA A 489 18.81 -7.53 -9.55
C ALA A 489 17.65 -6.57 -9.80
N VAL A 490 17.42 -6.20 -11.07
CA VAL A 490 16.27 -5.41 -11.52
C VAL A 490 15.47 -6.22 -12.52
N THR A 491 14.18 -6.35 -12.29
CA THR A 491 13.24 -7.09 -13.14
C THR A 491 11.86 -6.43 -13.10
N ALA A 492 10.89 -7.05 -13.79
CA ALA A 492 9.47 -6.77 -13.68
C ALA A 492 8.70 -8.05 -13.34
N ASP A 493 7.45 -7.92 -12.97
CA ASP A 493 6.54 -9.03 -12.80
C ASP A 493 5.90 -9.47 -14.13
N HIS A 494 5.48 -8.51 -14.96
CA HIS A 494 4.96 -8.69 -16.32
C HIS A 494 5.10 -7.40 -17.13
N GLY A 495 4.68 -7.45 -18.39
CA GLY A 495 4.60 -6.30 -19.27
C GLY A 495 3.19 -5.73 -19.36
N GLU A 496 2.93 -4.97 -20.43
CA GLU A 496 1.70 -4.24 -20.68
C GLU A 496 1.35 -4.29 -22.18
N GLU A 497 0.09 -4.55 -22.52
CA GLU A 497 -0.40 -4.57 -23.91
C GLU A 497 -0.98 -3.22 -24.31
N PHE A 498 -0.58 -2.72 -25.49
CA PHE A 498 -1.05 -1.48 -26.09
C PHE A 498 -1.70 -1.74 -27.47
N TYR A 499 -2.60 -2.69 -27.55
CA TYR A 499 -3.33 -3.16 -28.75
C TYR A 499 -2.53 -3.98 -29.75
N GLU A 500 -1.40 -4.54 -29.38
CA GLU A 500 -0.59 -5.41 -30.24
C GLU A 500 -1.40 -6.61 -30.73
N HIS A 501 -2.23 -7.20 -29.83
CA HIS A 501 -3.16 -8.29 -30.13
C HIS A 501 -4.63 -7.92 -29.90
N GLY A 502 -4.94 -6.62 -29.89
CA GLY A 502 -6.31 -6.09 -29.76
C GLY A 502 -6.79 -5.94 -28.33
N GLY A 503 -5.94 -6.22 -27.32
CA GLY A 503 -6.19 -5.99 -25.92
C GLY A 503 -5.57 -4.68 -25.41
N TRP A 504 -5.85 -4.36 -24.15
CA TRP A 504 -5.29 -3.22 -23.44
C TRP A 504 -4.97 -3.61 -22.00
N GLY A 505 -3.79 -3.19 -21.51
CA GLY A 505 -3.39 -3.48 -20.14
C GLY A 505 -2.78 -4.89 -20.01
N HIS A 506 -3.03 -5.55 -18.89
CA HIS A 506 -2.44 -6.84 -18.58
C HIS A 506 -3.45 -7.81 -17.95
N GLY A 507 -3.05 -9.06 -17.74
CA GLY A 507 -3.86 -10.07 -17.06
C GLY A 507 -4.81 -10.86 -17.96
N GLN A 508 -4.82 -10.63 -19.28
CA GLN A 508 -5.77 -11.24 -20.20
C GLN A 508 -5.14 -12.17 -21.25
N SER A 509 -3.85 -12.06 -21.51
CA SER A 509 -3.19 -12.85 -22.55
C SER A 509 -1.77 -13.26 -22.15
N LEU A 510 -1.18 -14.21 -22.88
CA LEU A 510 0.17 -14.70 -22.64
C LEU A 510 1.09 -14.41 -23.85
N TYR A 511 0.86 -13.30 -24.54
CA TYR A 511 1.74 -12.83 -25.59
C TYR A 511 3.00 -12.17 -25.03
N GLU A 512 4.03 -12.01 -25.87
CA GLU A 512 5.34 -11.51 -25.46
C GLU A 512 5.30 -10.10 -24.87
N GLU A 513 4.41 -9.21 -25.32
CA GLU A 513 4.24 -7.86 -24.73
C GLU A 513 3.82 -7.90 -23.25
N GLN A 514 3.16 -8.97 -22.81
CA GLN A 514 2.81 -9.15 -21.41
C GLN A 514 3.77 -10.07 -20.65
N LEU A 515 4.52 -10.95 -21.32
CA LEU A 515 5.41 -11.92 -20.66
C LEU A 515 6.89 -11.56 -20.73
N ARG A 516 7.34 -10.84 -21.77
CA ARG A 516 8.74 -10.47 -21.91
C ARG A 516 9.08 -9.29 -21.00
N ILE A 517 9.90 -9.56 -19.99
CA ILE A 517 10.29 -8.61 -18.96
C ILE A 517 11.80 -8.33 -18.99
N PRO A 518 12.28 -7.21 -18.44
CA PRO A 518 13.70 -6.96 -18.28
C PRO A 518 14.31 -7.84 -17.20
N GLY A 519 15.58 -8.17 -17.36
CA GLY A 519 16.39 -8.80 -16.33
C GLY A 519 17.79 -8.22 -16.37
N ILE A 520 18.20 -7.52 -15.29
CA ILE A 520 19.52 -6.89 -15.16
C ILE A 520 20.10 -7.31 -13.82
N LEU A 521 21.36 -7.78 -13.82
CA LEU A 521 22.08 -8.09 -12.59
C LEU A 521 23.43 -7.38 -12.60
N CYS A 522 23.82 -6.77 -11.47
CA CYS A 522 25.13 -6.18 -11.33
C CYS A 522 25.63 -6.28 -9.88
N GLY A 523 26.92 -6.05 -9.68
CA GLY A 523 27.55 -6.04 -8.37
C GLY A 523 28.58 -7.14 -8.19
N GLN A 524 28.77 -7.57 -6.95
CA GLN A 524 29.87 -8.47 -6.57
C GLN A 524 29.86 -9.78 -7.37
N GLY A 525 30.98 -10.06 -8.02
CA GLY A 525 31.21 -11.31 -8.77
C GLY A 525 30.51 -11.38 -10.12
N ILE A 526 29.71 -10.39 -10.49
CA ILE A 526 29.00 -10.35 -11.78
C ILE A 526 29.86 -9.62 -12.81
N ARG A 527 30.05 -10.22 -13.97
CA ARG A 527 30.85 -9.65 -15.06
C ARG A 527 30.12 -8.49 -15.73
N GLU A 528 30.88 -7.45 -16.06
CA GLU A 528 30.36 -6.30 -16.78
C GLU A 528 30.14 -6.57 -18.27
N GLY A 529 29.10 -5.98 -18.84
CA GLY A 529 28.79 -6.01 -20.27
C GLY A 529 28.35 -7.37 -20.81
N VAL A 530 27.92 -8.28 -19.95
CA VAL A 530 27.44 -9.60 -20.37
C VAL A 530 26.00 -9.53 -20.85
N THR A 531 25.71 -10.16 -21.99
CA THR A 531 24.34 -10.46 -22.43
C THR A 531 24.13 -11.97 -22.42
N LEU A 532 23.12 -12.41 -21.69
CA LEU A 532 22.69 -13.80 -21.64
C LEU A 532 21.67 -14.02 -22.76
N GLU A 533 22.09 -14.65 -23.85
CA GLU A 533 21.28 -14.81 -25.08
C GLU A 533 20.24 -15.92 -24.97
N HIS A 534 20.46 -16.88 -24.08
CA HIS A 534 19.51 -17.98 -23.90
C HIS A 534 18.24 -17.51 -23.17
N PRO A 535 17.06 -18.02 -23.55
CA PRO A 535 15.83 -17.74 -22.81
C PRO A 535 15.94 -18.10 -21.34
N ALA A 536 15.47 -17.20 -20.48
CA ALA A 536 15.41 -17.35 -19.03
C ALA A 536 13.99 -17.06 -18.54
N GLN A 537 13.72 -17.44 -17.32
CA GLN A 537 12.41 -17.24 -16.70
C GLN A 537 12.52 -16.57 -15.33
N LEU A 538 11.47 -15.88 -14.92
CA LEU A 538 11.45 -15.09 -13.68
C LEU A 538 11.80 -15.94 -12.45
N ILE A 539 11.35 -17.22 -12.41
CA ILE A 539 11.65 -18.15 -11.31
C ILE A 539 13.15 -18.49 -11.18
N ASP A 540 13.97 -18.20 -12.18
CA ASP A 540 15.42 -18.42 -12.14
C ASP A 540 16.14 -17.39 -11.26
N LEU A 541 15.52 -16.23 -11.00
CA LEU A 541 16.18 -15.15 -10.24
C LEU A 541 16.42 -15.54 -8.78
N ALA A 542 15.47 -16.19 -8.11
CA ALA A 542 15.63 -16.59 -6.72
C ALA A 542 16.83 -17.53 -6.50
N PRO A 543 16.96 -18.68 -7.20
CA PRO A 543 18.13 -19.53 -7.06
C PRO A 543 19.43 -18.86 -7.54
N THR A 544 19.36 -17.96 -8.52
CA THR A 544 20.54 -17.19 -8.97
C THR A 544 21.07 -16.26 -7.88
N LEU A 545 20.18 -15.51 -7.21
CA LEU A 545 20.55 -14.58 -6.13
C LEU A 545 21.12 -15.33 -4.93
N LEU A 546 20.51 -16.46 -4.54
CA LEU A 546 21.02 -17.31 -3.47
C LEU A 546 22.42 -17.84 -3.79
N ASP A 547 22.62 -18.37 -4.97
CA ASP A 547 23.91 -18.90 -5.42
C ASP A 547 24.99 -17.81 -5.46
N LEU A 548 24.66 -16.62 -5.98
CA LEU A 548 25.60 -15.46 -5.99
C LEU A 548 25.96 -15.04 -4.58
N ALA A 549 25.01 -15.10 -3.63
CA ALA A 549 25.25 -14.82 -2.22
C ALA A 549 25.96 -15.97 -1.47
N GLY A 550 26.19 -17.11 -2.12
CA GLY A 550 26.80 -18.29 -1.51
C GLY A 550 25.86 -19.06 -0.57
N ILE A 551 24.57 -18.95 -0.77
CA ILE A 551 23.51 -19.57 0.02
C ILE A 551 22.93 -20.76 -0.73
N ALA A 552 22.74 -21.90 -0.04
CA ALA A 552 22.07 -23.06 -0.63
C ALA A 552 20.59 -22.74 -0.90
N ARG A 553 20.10 -23.07 -2.10
CA ARG A 553 18.68 -22.92 -2.43
C ARG A 553 17.82 -23.96 -1.71
N ALA A 554 16.56 -23.67 -1.49
CA ALA A 554 15.59 -24.65 -1.03
C ALA A 554 15.35 -25.72 -2.13
N SER A 555 15.14 -26.96 -1.71
CA SER A 555 15.03 -28.11 -2.62
C SER A 555 13.84 -28.04 -3.57
N GLU A 556 12.76 -27.35 -3.15
CA GLU A 556 11.52 -27.17 -3.89
C GLU A 556 11.59 -26.07 -4.96
N MET A 557 12.61 -25.21 -4.95
CA MET A 557 12.80 -24.18 -5.97
C MET A 557 13.07 -24.79 -7.35
N ALA A 558 12.18 -24.56 -8.31
CA ALA A 558 12.22 -25.18 -9.62
C ALA A 558 13.11 -24.44 -10.63
N GLY A 559 13.36 -23.14 -10.44
CA GLY A 559 14.23 -22.33 -11.29
C GLY A 559 15.68 -22.81 -11.28
N ARG A 560 16.42 -22.47 -12.31
CA ARG A 560 17.87 -22.73 -12.40
C ARG A 560 18.67 -21.49 -11.98
N SER A 561 19.90 -21.72 -11.52
CA SER A 561 20.84 -20.62 -11.27
C SER A 561 21.64 -20.28 -12.53
N TRP A 562 21.81 -18.99 -12.78
CA TRP A 562 22.60 -18.42 -13.86
C TRP A 562 24.00 -17.96 -13.38
N LYS A 563 24.38 -18.31 -12.16
CA LYS A 563 25.67 -17.87 -11.57
C LYS A 563 26.87 -18.22 -12.46
N SER A 564 26.91 -19.42 -13.01
CA SER A 564 28.03 -19.86 -13.87
C SER A 564 28.24 -18.95 -15.07
N GLU A 565 27.14 -18.57 -15.74
CA GLU A 565 27.18 -17.71 -16.93
C GLU A 565 27.48 -16.25 -16.58
N LEU A 566 27.04 -15.81 -15.39
CA LEU A 566 27.26 -14.46 -14.89
C LEU A 566 28.69 -14.21 -14.41
N THR A 567 29.39 -15.25 -13.92
CA THR A 567 30.70 -15.13 -13.27
C THR A 567 31.87 -15.69 -14.09
N ALA A 568 31.62 -16.60 -15.06
CA ALA A 568 32.66 -17.27 -15.83
C ALA A 568 33.46 -16.29 -16.73
N SER A 569 34.78 -16.43 -16.74
CA SER A 569 35.68 -15.57 -17.52
C SER A 569 35.74 -15.88 -19.03
N ALA A 570 35.17 -17.00 -19.46
CA ALA A 570 35.05 -17.39 -20.87
C ALA A 570 33.65 -17.98 -21.11
N SER A 571 33.10 -17.73 -22.30
CA SER A 571 31.87 -18.34 -22.78
C SER A 571 32.07 -19.85 -22.90
N THR A 572 31.83 -20.58 -21.82
CA THR A 572 31.56 -22.01 -21.90
C THR A 572 30.14 -22.13 -22.42
N SER A 573 29.97 -22.05 -23.73
CA SER A 573 28.74 -22.47 -24.40
C SER A 573 28.63 -23.99 -24.29
N ASN A 574 28.32 -24.49 -23.09
CA ASN A 574 27.76 -25.83 -23.04
C ASN A 574 26.42 -25.74 -23.77
N ALA A 575 26.23 -26.56 -24.78
CA ALA A 575 24.94 -26.76 -25.43
C ALA A 575 23.93 -27.19 -24.35
N GLN A 576 23.24 -26.19 -23.79
CA GLN A 576 22.24 -26.44 -22.77
C GLN A 576 21.00 -26.97 -23.46
N GLN A 577 20.31 -27.88 -22.79
CA GLN A 577 18.99 -28.32 -23.24
C GLN A 577 18.05 -27.11 -23.39
N PRO A 578 17.13 -27.15 -24.37
CA PRO A 578 16.14 -26.08 -24.52
C PRO A 578 15.45 -25.82 -23.19
N VAL A 579 15.38 -24.56 -22.79
CA VAL A 579 14.65 -24.18 -21.60
C VAL A 579 13.17 -24.21 -21.92
N GLU A 580 12.43 -24.98 -21.13
CA GLU A 580 10.95 -24.98 -21.15
C GLU A 580 10.44 -23.90 -20.22
N ILE A 581 9.67 -22.94 -20.75
CA ILE A 581 9.10 -21.84 -19.97
C ILE A 581 7.58 -22.01 -19.95
N LEU A 582 7.06 -22.28 -18.77
CA LEU A 582 5.62 -22.35 -18.49
C LEU A 582 5.15 -21.01 -17.96
N SER A 583 4.14 -20.41 -18.62
CA SER A 583 3.43 -19.23 -18.10
C SER A 583 1.93 -19.50 -18.05
N GLU A 584 1.25 -18.97 -17.00
CA GLU A 584 -0.14 -19.32 -16.72
C GLU A 584 -0.96 -18.10 -16.27
N ILE A 585 -2.21 -18.07 -16.67
CA ILE A 585 -3.29 -17.25 -16.12
C ILE A 585 -4.33 -18.21 -15.56
N ILE A 586 -4.75 -18.03 -14.31
CA ILE A 586 -5.74 -18.87 -13.67
C ILE A 586 -6.76 -17.97 -12.95
N TYR A 587 -7.97 -17.83 -13.55
CA TYR A 587 -9.10 -17.13 -12.95
C TYR A 587 -10.23 -18.10 -12.61
N GLY A 588 -9.91 -19.10 -11.78
CA GLY A 588 -10.81 -20.17 -11.41
C GLY A 588 -11.29 -20.98 -12.64
N ASP A 589 -12.56 -21.36 -12.63
CA ASP A 589 -13.16 -22.16 -13.71
C ASP A 589 -13.60 -21.33 -14.92
N THR A 590 -13.61 -20.01 -14.82
CA THR A 590 -14.18 -19.12 -15.85
C THR A 590 -13.22 -18.84 -16.99
N TYR A 591 -11.95 -18.64 -16.68
CA TYR A 591 -10.91 -18.37 -17.66
C TYR A 591 -9.56 -18.89 -17.17
N TRP A 592 -8.85 -19.57 -18.04
CA TRP A 592 -7.44 -19.85 -17.86
C TRP A 592 -6.71 -19.81 -19.21
N ALA A 593 -5.44 -19.46 -19.19
CA ALA A 593 -4.53 -19.60 -20.30
C ALA A 593 -3.20 -20.18 -19.81
N ARG A 594 -2.57 -20.97 -20.67
CA ARG A 594 -1.26 -21.58 -20.46
C ARG A 594 -0.41 -21.42 -21.69
N SER A 595 0.84 -21.07 -21.53
CA SER A 595 1.79 -21.07 -22.61
C SER A 595 3.01 -21.92 -22.29
N LEU A 596 3.50 -22.64 -23.28
CA LEU A 596 4.78 -23.30 -23.25
C LEU A 596 5.66 -22.73 -24.34
N ARG A 597 6.81 -22.17 -23.93
CA ARG A 597 7.89 -21.83 -24.85
C ARG A 597 9.02 -22.86 -24.75
N GLU A 598 9.39 -23.46 -25.88
CA GLU A 598 10.55 -24.34 -26.02
C GLU A 598 11.41 -23.85 -27.19
N GLY A 599 12.58 -23.30 -26.84
CA GLY A 599 13.44 -22.65 -27.85
C GLY A 599 12.76 -21.43 -28.49
N SER A 600 12.56 -21.48 -29.82
CA SER A 600 11.84 -20.44 -30.58
C SER A 600 10.33 -20.71 -30.70
N TRP A 601 9.87 -21.90 -30.42
CA TRP A 601 8.46 -22.23 -30.54
C TRP A 601 7.70 -21.89 -29.28
N LYS A 602 6.49 -21.30 -29.43
CA LYS A 602 5.59 -20.98 -28.34
C LYS A 602 4.17 -21.40 -28.66
N LEU A 603 3.62 -22.24 -27.79
CA LEU A 603 2.22 -22.65 -27.78
C LEU A 603 1.47 -21.84 -26.75
N ILE A 604 0.31 -21.28 -27.12
CA ILE A 604 -0.64 -20.68 -26.18
C ILE A 604 -1.95 -21.46 -26.27
N VAL A 605 -2.42 -21.97 -25.13
CA VAL A 605 -3.73 -22.63 -24.99
C VAL A 605 -4.56 -21.80 -24.03
N SER A 606 -5.72 -21.34 -24.46
CA SER A 606 -6.65 -20.60 -23.62
C SER A 606 -8.03 -21.23 -23.61
N ARG A 607 -8.75 -21.09 -22.50
CA ARG A 607 -10.11 -21.55 -22.32
C ARG A 607 -10.96 -20.42 -21.73
N TRP A 608 -12.10 -20.18 -22.37
CA TRP A 608 -13.11 -19.25 -21.88
C TRP A 608 -14.47 -19.95 -21.88
N GLY A 609 -14.99 -20.25 -20.71
CA GLY A 609 -16.18 -21.10 -20.59
C GLY A 609 -15.95 -22.47 -21.24
N GLU A 610 -16.75 -22.82 -22.24
CA GLU A 610 -16.59 -24.06 -23.03
C GLU A 610 -15.67 -23.91 -24.25
N GLY A 611 -15.31 -22.65 -24.61
CA GLY A 611 -14.44 -22.36 -25.76
C GLY A 611 -12.98 -22.63 -25.45
N ARG A 612 -12.27 -23.36 -26.32
CA ARG A 612 -10.82 -23.56 -26.25
C ARG A 612 -10.18 -23.02 -27.53
N ARG A 613 -9.08 -22.28 -27.35
CA ARG A 613 -8.27 -21.76 -28.45
C ARG A 613 -6.83 -22.21 -28.27
N GLU A 614 -6.20 -22.61 -29.36
CA GLU A 614 -4.78 -22.96 -29.42
C GLU A 614 -4.11 -22.15 -30.51
N GLN A 615 -2.94 -21.59 -30.21
CA GLN A 615 -2.16 -20.75 -31.10
C GLN A 615 -0.69 -21.17 -31.01
N LEU A 616 -0.01 -21.22 -32.15
CA LEU A 616 1.38 -21.63 -32.25
C LEU A 616 2.19 -20.55 -32.96
N PHE A 617 3.32 -20.18 -32.39
CA PHE A 617 4.20 -19.13 -32.91
C PHE A 617 5.64 -19.61 -32.99
N ASP A 618 6.36 -19.14 -34.02
CA ASP A 618 7.81 -19.27 -34.13
C ASP A 618 8.47 -17.91 -33.92
N LEU A 619 8.91 -17.66 -32.69
CA LEU A 619 9.49 -16.40 -32.27
C LEU A 619 10.80 -16.03 -32.98
N SER A 620 11.47 -16.98 -33.66
CA SER A 620 12.66 -16.67 -34.42
C SER A 620 12.37 -15.90 -35.71
N THR A 621 11.17 -16.07 -36.26
CA THR A 621 10.71 -15.43 -37.50
C THR A 621 9.54 -14.46 -37.27
N ASP A 622 8.92 -14.52 -36.11
CA ASP A 622 7.74 -13.73 -35.73
C ASP A 622 7.76 -13.38 -34.21
N ALA A 623 8.71 -12.56 -33.85
CA ALA A 623 8.89 -12.14 -32.45
C ALA A 623 7.69 -11.36 -31.84
N LEU A 624 6.77 -10.91 -32.69
CA LEU A 624 5.56 -10.17 -32.29
C LEU A 624 4.29 -11.04 -32.35
N GLU A 625 4.42 -12.36 -32.55
CA GLU A 625 3.32 -13.34 -32.49
C GLU A 625 2.11 -13.01 -33.37
N ARG A 626 2.35 -12.43 -34.55
CA ARG A 626 1.29 -12.00 -35.49
C ARG A 626 0.81 -13.09 -36.45
N ARG A 627 1.55 -14.18 -36.54
CA ARG A 627 1.27 -15.29 -37.50
C ARG A 627 1.04 -16.60 -36.76
N ASP A 628 -0.21 -16.90 -36.50
CA ASP A 628 -0.61 -18.18 -35.89
C ASP A 628 -0.31 -19.34 -36.90
N ARG A 629 0.54 -20.25 -36.48
CA ARG A 629 0.99 -21.41 -37.26
C ARG A 629 0.31 -22.71 -36.83
N ALA A 630 -0.67 -22.69 -35.95
CA ALA A 630 -1.32 -23.91 -35.47
C ALA A 630 -1.86 -24.80 -36.59
N ALA A 631 -2.41 -24.18 -37.66
CA ALA A 631 -2.93 -24.94 -38.82
C ALA A 631 -1.83 -25.44 -39.76
N SER A 632 -0.69 -24.73 -39.88
CA SER A 632 0.39 -25.12 -40.83
C SER A 632 1.40 -26.09 -40.22
N ASP A 633 1.57 -26.08 -38.89
CA ASP A 633 2.60 -26.87 -38.19
C ASP A 633 1.98 -27.79 -37.14
N ALA A 634 0.97 -28.55 -37.52
CA ALA A 634 0.18 -29.43 -36.66
C ALA A 634 1.04 -30.42 -35.84
N ALA A 635 2.11 -30.96 -36.41
CA ALA A 635 3.00 -31.88 -35.69
C ALA A 635 3.74 -31.20 -34.53
N MET A 636 4.17 -29.91 -34.68
CA MET A 636 4.79 -29.14 -33.62
C MET A 636 3.76 -28.76 -32.55
N LEU A 637 2.55 -28.37 -32.99
CA LEU A 637 1.43 -28.10 -32.09
C LEU A 637 1.14 -29.29 -31.17
N ASP A 638 1.02 -30.50 -31.74
CA ASP A 638 0.75 -31.73 -30.99
C ASP A 638 1.90 -32.07 -30.03
N ALA A 639 3.15 -31.92 -30.45
CA ALA A 639 4.32 -32.17 -29.61
C ALA A 639 4.34 -31.22 -28.39
N LEU A 640 4.16 -29.91 -28.60
CA LEU A 640 4.16 -28.94 -27.53
C LEU A 640 2.94 -29.08 -26.59
N ARG A 641 1.78 -29.49 -27.12
CA ARG A 641 0.59 -29.77 -26.31
C ARG A 641 0.86 -30.91 -25.32
N VAL A 642 1.43 -32.02 -25.77
CA VAL A 642 1.78 -33.15 -24.90
C VAL A 642 2.78 -32.72 -23.83
N ARG A 643 3.76 -31.90 -24.18
CA ARG A 643 4.75 -31.39 -23.21
C ARG A 643 4.13 -30.42 -22.23
N LEU A 644 3.27 -29.50 -22.68
CA LEU A 644 2.54 -28.55 -21.81
C LEU A 644 1.70 -29.32 -20.79
N ASP A 645 0.93 -30.32 -21.23
CA ASP A 645 0.10 -31.13 -20.34
C ASP A 645 0.95 -31.87 -19.29
N ALA A 646 2.10 -32.45 -19.72
CA ALA A 646 3.03 -33.13 -18.81
C ALA A 646 3.65 -32.15 -17.78
N LEU A 647 4.06 -30.95 -18.20
CA LEU A 647 4.61 -29.94 -17.32
C LEU A 647 3.58 -29.47 -16.28
N VAL A 648 2.36 -29.19 -16.71
CA VAL A 648 1.28 -28.79 -15.81
C VAL A 648 0.96 -29.89 -14.79
N GLN A 649 0.89 -31.15 -15.22
CA GLN A 649 0.69 -32.28 -14.31
C GLN A 649 1.83 -32.41 -13.29
N SER A 650 3.08 -32.24 -13.73
CA SER A 650 4.24 -32.31 -12.84
C SER A 650 4.33 -31.11 -11.88
N ALA A 651 3.82 -29.95 -12.30
CA ALA A 651 3.79 -28.73 -11.50
C ALA A 651 2.69 -28.75 -10.41
N GLN A 652 1.58 -29.47 -10.68
CA GLN A 652 0.52 -29.65 -9.69
C GLN A 652 0.99 -30.59 -8.59
N ARG A 653 1.29 -30.03 -7.41
CA ARG A 653 1.69 -30.77 -6.21
C ARG A 653 0.47 -31.14 -5.36
N GLU A 654 0.56 -32.23 -4.59
CA GLU A 654 -0.40 -32.47 -3.50
C GLU A 654 -0.47 -31.23 -2.61
N GLY A 655 -1.67 -30.66 -2.41
CA GLY A 655 -1.88 -29.46 -1.62
C GLY A 655 -1.74 -28.14 -2.37
N SER A 656 -1.62 -28.12 -3.72
CA SER A 656 -1.66 -26.89 -4.53
C SER A 656 -3.05 -26.27 -4.63
N GLU A 657 -3.99 -26.65 -3.75
CA GLU A 657 -5.32 -26.05 -3.68
C GLU A 657 -5.24 -24.55 -3.39
N GLU A 658 -6.05 -23.77 -4.12
CA GLU A 658 -6.14 -22.34 -3.92
C GLU A 658 -6.70 -22.01 -2.54
N VAL A 659 -5.94 -21.27 -1.75
CA VAL A 659 -6.42 -20.67 -0.49
C VAL A 659 -6.85 -19.24 -0.80
N SER A 660 -8.12 -18.92 -0.53
CA SER A 660 -8.67 -17.60 -0.80
C SER A 660 -8.86 -16.79 0.48
N ALA A 661 -8.50 -15.51 0.44
CA ALA A 661 -8.80 -14.55 1.50
C ALA A 661 -10.23 -14.00 1.33
N GLU A 662 -10.92 -13.82 2.45
CA GLU A 662 -12.11 -12.98 2.49
C GLU A 662 -11.69 -11.51 2.59
N PHE A 663 -12.21 -10.67 1.70
CA PHE A 663 -11.92 -9.25 1.70
C PHE A 663 -12.91 -8.49 2.56
N ASP A 664 -12.40 -7.65 3.44
CA ASP A 664 -13.20 -6.61 4.07
C ASP A 664 -13.54 -5.50 3.06
N ALA A 665 -14.53 -4.68 3.39
CA ALA A 665 -14.97 -3.59 2.52
C ALA A 665 -13.85 -2.57 2.20
N ALA A 666 -12.92 -2.36 3.14
CA ALA A 666 -11.80 -1.44 2.95
C ALA A 666 -10.77 -1.99 1.93
N THR A 667 -10.53 -3.29 1.96
CA THR A 667 -9.70 -3.97 0.97
C THR A 667 -10.34 -3.95 -0.42
N ILE A 668 -11.66 -4.23 -0.51
CA ILE A 668 -12.40 -4.15 -1.78
C ILE A 668 -12.32 -2.74 -2.37
N GLU A 669 -12.44 -1.69 -1.56
CA GLU A 669 -12.38 -0.32 -2.04
C GLU A 669 -10.97 0.06 -2.52
N ARG A 670 -9.92 -0.40 -1.83
CA ARG A 670 -8.53 -0.24 -2.29
C ARG A 670 -8.31 -0.92 -3.65
N LEU A 671 -8.82 -2.14 -3.78
CA LEU A 671 -8.73 -2.91 -5.02
C LEU A 671 -9.52 -2.27 -6.16
N ARG A 672 -10.68 -1.64 -5.84
CA ARG A 672 -11.46 -0.87 -6.81
C ARG A 672 -10.72 0.40 -7.26
N ALA A 673 -10.10 1.12 -6.32
CA ALA A 673 -9.31 2.31 -6.63
C ALA A 673 -8.08 2.01 -7.51
N LEU A 674 -7.53 0.78 -7.41
CA LEU A 674 -6.47 0.26 -8.27
C LEU A 674 -6.99 -0.39 -9.56
N GLY A 675 -8.32 -0.45 -9.76
CA GLY A 675 -8.92 -1.07 -10.94
C GLY A 675 -8.98 -2.60 -10.92
N TYR A 676 -8.58 -3.24 -9.84
CA TYR A 676 -8.61 -4.70 -9.73
C TYR A 676 -10.01 -5.28 -9.49
N VAL A 677 -10.96 -4.47 -9.03
CA VAL A 677 -12.38 -4.87 -8.77
C VAL A 677 -13.31 -3.76 -9.25
N ARG A 678 -14.44 -4.12 -9.87
CA ARG A 678 -15.51 -3.21 -10.29
C ARG A 678 -16.46 -2.84 -9.17
#